data_07bf5e7716e40f3add739b2cdbc25d0c
#
_entry.id   07bf5e7716e40f3add739b2cdbc25d0c
#
_cell.length_a   1.000
_cell.length_b   1.000
_cell.length_c   1.000
_cell.angle_alpha   90.00
_cell.angle_beta   90.00
_cell.angle_gamma   90.00
#
_symmetry.space_group_name_H-M   'P 1'
#
loop_
_entity.id
_entity.type
_entity.pdbx_description
1 polymer ?
#
loop_
_entity_poly.entity_id
_entity_poly.type
_entity_poly.pdbx_seq_one_letter_code
_entity_poly.pdbx_strand_id
1 'polypeptide(L)'
;MFADIIIDIMHEKLDKVFQYRIPPELEGVLQVGMEVVVPFGKGNKETHGYVIGFSEKADYDLAKIKEVLCIEENHQEIESKLIALAAWIREYYGGTMIQALKTVLPIKKKERIQHKRKVKLLLNEEEGKKQLDIYLHKNQKARARLLAGLLDQPQQDYELITKKLNVTLSVIRSLEEQGVLEIQEEENFRNPIHYQKKDFGPLTHTPEQQQAIDTFWKDYSQRHYGTYLLYGVTGSGKTEVYIEMISRVVSQGKQAIMLIPEIALTYQTVMRFYARFGNRVSILNSRLSQGERSDQMERVRRGEVDVMIGPRSALFTPFSNLGLIVIDEEHEPTYKSEQVPRYHARETAIRRAQIEQASVVLGSATPSVEAFSWCQGGSCTMLELKNRATRQVMPKVYTVDMREELKNGNRSILSDRLTELMEKCLSEHHQMMLFLNRRGYAGFVSCRSCGYVVKCPHCDVSLSEHRGGRLICHYCGHEERMIKTCPSCGSPYIGGFRMGTQQVEDLVKKRFPQARVLRMDLDTTKNKDGHEKILSAFANEEADILIGTQMIVKGHDFPGVTLVGILAADMSLYGDDYRSGERTFQLLVQAAGRAGRGNLPGEVVIQTYSPEHSSIVNAAKQDYESFYEEEISYRRLMGYPPAAGLMAIYASGADEALLTKASGYLKDFAVRAAGEAPMAVIGPASPGIGKINDIYRKVIYLKSEDERILMAVKVRMEKYIEINRGFQSLKIQFDMNP
;
A
#
# COMPACT_ATOMS: atom_id res chain seq x y z
N MET A 1 7.31 27.25 31.82
CA MET A 1 7.36 26.62 30.49
C MET A 1 5.97 26.15 30.10
N PHE A 2 5.60 26.17 28.80
CA PHE A 2 4.31 25.74 28.31
C PHE A 2 4.52 24.59 27.33
N ALA A 3 3.60 23.60 27.34
CA ALA A 3 3.54 22.54 26.34
C ALA A 3 2.59 22.97 25.22
N ASP A 4 3.06 22.87 23.99
CA ASP A 4 2.29 23.10 22.78
C ASP A 4 1.64 21.78 22.37
N ILE A 5 0.31 21.70 22.46
CA ILE A 5 -0.45 20.42 22.38
C ILE A 5 -1.48 20.49 21.25
N ILE A 6 -1.54 19.46 20.44
CA ILE A 6 -2.64 19.17 19.51
C ILE A 6 -3.63 18.25 20.19
N ILE A 7 -4.88 18.70 20.33
CA ILE A 7 -5.96 17.94 20.99
C ILE A 7 -6.47 16.81 20.07
N ASP A 8 -6.74 15.65 20.63
CA ASP A 8 -7.30 14.50 19.87
C ASP A 8 -8.80 14.68 19.59
N ILE A 9 -9.14 15.72 18.86
CA ILE A 9 -10.49 15.99 18.35
C ILE A 9 -10.40 16.25 16.85
N MET A 10 -11.00 15.35 16.04
CA MET A 10 -11.01 15.47 14.57
C MET A 10 -12.00 16.53 14.09
N HIS A 11 -11.75 17.79 14.40
CA HIS A 11 -12.58 18.91 13.97
C HIS A 11 -11.70 20.05 13.50
N GLU A 12 -11.94 20.56 12.29
CA GLU A 12 -11.10 21.58 11.64
C GLU A 12 -10.92 22.86 12.51
N LYS A 13 -11.95 23.30 13.22
CA LYS A 13 -11.87 24.46 14.13
C LYS A 13 -10.93 24.26 15.32
N LEU A 14 -10.62 23.02 15.64
CA LEU A 14 -9.74 22.64 16.75
C LEU A 14 -8.37 22.16 16.23
N ASP A 15 -8.12 22.29 14.93
CA ASP A 15 -6.83 21.98 14.29
C ASP A 15 -5.84 23.12 14.47
N LYS A 16 -5.55 23.40 15.73
CA LYS A 16 -4.57 24.43 16.16
C LYS A 16 -3.84 23.96 17.40
N VAL A 17 -2.70 24.58 17.64
CA VAL A 17 -1.91 24.38 18.83
C VAL A 17 -2.58 25.05 20.01
N PHE A 18 -2.71 24.32 21.12
CA PHE A 18 -3.17 24.83 22.38
C PHE A 18 -2.02 24.79 23.39
N GLN A 19 -1.76 25.90 24.07
CA GLN A 19 -0.75 25.97 25.10
C GLN A 19 -1.34 25.55 26.46
N TYR A 20 -0.61 24.67 27.16
CA TYR A 20 -0.92 24.25 28.51
C TYR A 20 0.30 24.47 29.40
N ARG A 21 0.05 24.86 30.66
CA ARG A 21 1.12 24.97 31.68
C ARG A 21 1.59 23.56 32.03
N ILE A 22 2.90 23.41 32.19
CA ILE A 22 3.49 22.15 32.66
C ILE A 22 3.52 22.21 34.21
N PRO A 23 2.84 21.30 34.91
CA PRO A 23 2.91 21.24 36.37
C PRO A 23 4.32 20.82 36.82
N PRO A 24 4.76 21.25 38.04
CA PRO A 24 6.12 20.98 38.54
C PRO A 24 6.51 19.50 38.52
N GLU A 25 5.53 18.59 38.69
CA GLU A 25 5.74 17.14 38.75
C GLU A 25 6.06 16.56 37.35
N LEU A 26 5.70 17.28 36.27
CA LEU A 26 5.95 16.87 34.91
C LEU A 26 7.11 17.64 34.26
N GLU A 27 7.71 18.62 34.93
CA GLU A 27 8.87 19.35 34.45
C GLU A 27 10.07 18.40 34.32
N GLY A 28 10.69 18.38 33.12
CA GLY A 28 11.80 17.47 32.80
C GLY A 28 11.41 16.02 32.45
N VAL A 29 10.16 15.63 32.68
CA VAL A 29 9.62 14.29 32.31
C VAL A 29 8.86 14.39 31.00
N LEU A 30 8.09 15.46 30.78
CA LEU A 30 7.30 15.66 29.58
C LEU A 30 8.20 15.90 28.37
N GLN A 31 7.96 15.14 27.30
CA GLN A 31 8.74 15.22 26.06
C GLN A 31 7.84 15.43 24.84
N VAL A 32 8.41 15.96 23.76
CA VAL A 32 7.74 16.08 22.47
C VAL A 32 7.40 14.68 21.96
N GLY A 33 6.14 14.50 21.51
CA GLY A 33 5.63 13.23 21.04
C GLY A 33 4.79 12.45 22.07
N MET A 34 4.83 12.82 23.34
CA MET A 34 4.03 12.16 24.37
C MET A 34 2.54 12.48 24.24
N GLU A 35 1.71 11.48 24.51
CA GLU A 35 0.27 11.63 24.68
C GLU A 35 -0.04 12.03 26.11
N VAL A 36 -0.84 13.07 26.26
CA VAL A 36 -1.19 13.66 27.54
C VAL A 36 -2.69 13.83 27.68
N VAL A 37 -3.17 13.83 28.91
CA VAL A 37 -4.54 14.20 29.26
C VAL A 37 -4.58 15.65 29.68
N VAL A 38 -5.48 16.43 29.08
CA VAL A 38 -5.64 17.86 29.32
C VAL A 38 -7.11 18.25 29.51
N PRO A 39 -7.41 19.26 30.30
CA PRO A 39 -8.77 19.79 30.46
C PRO A 39 -9.13 20.68 29.28
N PHE A 40 -10.16 20.31 28.50
CA PHE A 40 -10.54 21.04 27.29
C PHE A 40 -11.96 21.65 27.36
N GLY A 41 -12.16 22.81 26.70
CA GLY A 41 -13.44 23.51 26.61
C GLY A 41 -13.88 24.18 27.92
N LYS A 42 -15.09 24.79 27.94
CA LYS A 42 -15.65 25.50 29.11
C LYS A 42 -15.94 24.59 30.28
N GLY A 43 -16.22 23.30 30.01
CA GLY A 43 -16.56 22.29 31.02
C GLY A 43 -15.37 21.50 31.56
N ASN A 44 -14.14 21.86 31.22
CA ASN A 44 -12.91 21.15 31.64
C ASN A 44 -12.98 19.62 31.39
N LYS A 45 -13.59 19.22 30.24
CA LYS A 45 -13.65 17.81 29.88
C LYS A 45 -12.23 17.27 29.66
N GLU A 46 -11.88 16.18 30.33
CA GLU A 46 -10.64 15.48 30.08
C GLU A 46 -10.58 14.99 28.67
N THR A 47 -9.51 15.33 27.97
CA THR A 47 -9.32 15.04 26.54
C THR A 47 -7.85 14.73 26.29
N HIS A 48 -7.61 13.77 25.42
CA HIS A 48 -6.25 13.40 25.02
C HIS A 48 -5.68 14.42 24.03
N GLY A 49 -4.36 14.58 24.04
CA GLY A 49 -3.62 15.40 23.10
C GLY A 49 -2.17 14.95 22.98
N TYR A 50 -1.48 15.45 21.95
CA TYR A 50 -0.08 15.13 21.70
C TYR A 50 0.77 16.37 21.85
N VAL A 51 1.86 16.27 22.62
CA VAL A 51 2.86 17.33 22.76
C VAL A 51 3.66 17.44 21.46
N ILE A 52 3.61 18.59 20.82
CA ILE A 52 4.33 18.86 19.57
C ILE A 52 5.51 19.81 19.72
N GLY A 53 5.60 20.48 20.87
CA GLY A 53 6.67 21.44 21.18
C GLY A 53 6.55 22.01 22.56
N PHE A 54 7.48 22.90 22.88
CA PHE A 54 7.50 23.68 24.12
C PHE A 54 7.74 25.16 23.81
N SER A 55 7.08 26.05 24.57
CA SER A 55 7.18 27.49 24.43
C SER A 55 7.54 28.14 25.77
N GLU A 56 8.42 29.13 25.75
CA GLU A 56 8.75 29.92 26.94
C GLU A 56 7.73 31.04 27.20
N LYS A 57 7.16 31.58 26.12
CA LYS A 57 6.18 32.67 26.16
C LYS A 57 4.76 32.13 25.94
N ALA A 58 3.83 32.74 26.66
CA ALA A 58 2.41 32.47 26.47
C ALA A 58 1.88 33.29 25.29
N ASP A 59 1.20 32.62 24.35
CA ASP A 59 0.48 33.24 23.25
C ASP A 59 -0.92 33.74 23.66
N TYR A 60 -1.36 33.37 24.86
CA TYR A 60 -2.67 33.67 25.41
C TYR A 60 -2.57 34.32 26.80
N ASP A 61 -3.70 34.85 27.27
CA ASP A 61 -3.85 35.37 28.65
C ASP A 61 -3.51 34.22 29.65
N LEU A 62 -2.49 34.48 30.50
CA LEU A 62 -2.00 33.51 31.49
C LEU A 62 -3.09 32.97 32.41
N ALA A 63 -4.15 33.74 32.69
CA ALA A 63 -5.28 33.31 33.52
C ALA A 63 -6.18 32.29 32.82
N LYS A 64 -6.05 32.13 31.50
CA LYS A 64 -6.85 31.19 30.69
C LYS A 64 -6.10 29.93 30.31
N ILE A 65 -4.78 29.90 30.55
CA ILE A 65 -3.94 28.74 30.25
C ILE A 65 -4.14 27.70 31.33
N LYS A 66 -4.63 26.53 30.96
CA LYS A 66 -4.85 25.39 31.85
C LYS A 66 -3.57 24.57 31.98
N GLU A 67 -3.57 23.62 32.93
CA GLU A 67 -2.44 22.72 33.16
C GLU A 67 -2.66 21.35 32.53
N VAL A 68 -1.56 20.69 32.18
CA VAL A 68 -1.56 19.26 31.81
C VAL A 68 -1.92 18.46 33.02
N LEU A 69 -2.87 17.51 32.93
CA LEU A 69 -3.30 16.70 34.05
C LEU A 69 -2.35 15.55 34.35
N CYS A 70 -2.05 14.77 33.35
CA CYS A 70 -1.10 13.64 33.44
C CYS A 70 -0.59 13.22 32.05
N ILE A 71 0.46 12.42 32.05
CA ILE A 71 0.90 11.66 30.88
C ILE A 71 0.07 10.39 30.80
N GLU A 72 -0.42 10.01 29.61
CA GLU A 72 -1.18 8.77 29.42
C GLU A 72 -0.29 7.55 29.71
N GLU A 73 -0.68 6.67 30.63
CA GLU A 73 0.15 5.54 31.09
C GLU A 73 0.54 4.57 29.96
N ASN A 74 -0.32 4.40 28.96
CA ASN A 74 -0.09 3.52 27.82
C ASN A 74 0.16 4.31 26.52
N HIS A 75 0.75 5.51 26.63
CA HIS A 75 1.00 6.37 25.49
C HIS A 75 2.05 5.76 24.53
N GLN A 76 1.92 6.13 23.26
CA GLN A 76 2.97 5.92 22.27
C GLN A 76 3.68 7.23 22.01
N GLU A 77 4.98 7.23 22.21
CA GLU A 77 5.80 8.37 21.85
C GLU A 77 5.90 8.48 20.32
N ILE A 78 5.70 9.69 19.82
CA ILE A 78 5.92 10.01 18.41
C ILE A 78 7.27 10.71 18.33
N GLU A 79 8.20 10.15 17.55
CA GLU A 79 9.48 10.79 17.33
C GLU A 79 9.32 12.16 16.65
N SER A 80 10.15 13.11 17.03
CA SER A 80 10.10 14.51 16.51
C SER A 80 10.15 14.58 14.98
N LYS A 81 10.91 13.68 14.35
CA LYS A 81 10.99 13.56 12.88
C LYS A 81 9.67 13.13 12.25
N LEU A 82 8.93 12.22 12.90
CA LEU A 82 7.59 11.79 12.44
C LEU A 82 6.55 12.89 12.66
N ILE A 83 6.69 13.72 13.71
CA ILE A 83 5.85 14.91 13.89
C ILE A 83 6.08 15.91 12.76
N ALA A 84 7.35 16.17 12.41
CA ALA A 84 7.68 17.03 11.26
C ALA A 84 7.11 16.47 9.93
N LEU A 85 7.16 15.16 9.75
CA LEU A 85 6.54 14.49 8.61
C LEU A 85 5.00 14.64 8.62
N ALA A 86 4.36 14.48 9.80
CA ALA A 86 2.90 14.68 9.95
C ALA A 86 2.50 16.13 9.61
N ALA A 87 3.27 17.12 10.04
CA ALA A 87 3.03 18.52 9.70
C ALA A 87 3.10 18.75 8.18
N TRP A 88 4.10 18.18 7.52
CA TRP A 88 4.20 18.25 6.06
C TRP A 88 3.04 17.51 5.35
N ILE A 89 2.63 16.32 5.84
CA ILE A 89 1.48 15.58 5.28
C ILE A 89 0.21 16.43 5.38
N ARG A 90 -0.03 17.10 6.52
CA ARG A 90 -1.18 17.99 6.69
C ARG A 90 -1.10 19.17 5.74
N GLU A 91 0.07 19.81 5.63
CA GLU A 91 0.27 20.96 4.75
C GLU A 91 0.04 20.59 3.28
N TYR A 92 0.63 19.49 2.81
CA TYR A 92 0.59 19.11 1.40
C TYR A 92 -0.74 18.45 0.99
N TYR A 93 -1.21 17.43 1.75
CA TYR A 93 -2.40 16.67 1.39
C TYR A 93 -3.69 17.17 2.03
N GLY A 94 -3.62 18.07 3.00
CA GLY A 94 -4.78 18.55 3.74
C GLY A 94 -5.21 17.62 4.88
N GLY A 95 -6.36 17.96 5.47
CA GLY A 95 -6.83 17.31 6.69
C GLY A 95 -6.37 18.04 7.95
N THR A 96 -6.63 17.45 9.11
CA THR A 96 -6.24 18.02 10.40
C THR A 96 -4.88 17.48 10.88
N MET A 97 -4.19 18.23 11.72
CA MET A 97 -2.92 17.79 12.31
C MET A 97 -3.08 16.49 13.09
N ILE A 98 -4.20 16.33 13.81
CA ILE A 98 -4.48 15.06 14.53
C ILE A 98 -4.67 13.88 13.59
N GLN A 99 -5.27 14.08 12.39
CA GLN A 99 -5.37 13.01 11.38
C GLN A 99 -3.99 12.64 10.85
N ALA A 100 -3.13 13.63 10.62
CA ALA A 100 -1.77 13.42 10.16
C ALA A 100 -0.93 12.70 11.24
N LEU A 101 -1.01 13.12 12.50
CA LEU A 101 -0.35 12.45 13.63
C LEU A 101 -0.80 11.00 13.76
N LYS A 102 -2.12 10.73 13.70
CA LYS A 102 -2.64 9.35 13.73
C LYS A 102 -2.25 8.52 12.51
N THR A 103 -1.89 9.16 11.41
CA THR A 103 -1.38 8.46 10.20
C THR A 103 0.06 8.00 10.40
N VAL A 104 0.90 8.82 11.03
CA VAL A 104 2.31 8.47 11.28
C VAL A 104 2.48 7.56 12.49
N LEU A 105 1.45 7.40 13.33
CA LEU A 105 1.43 6.40 14.39
C LEU A 105 1.08 5.02 13.82
N PRO A 106 2.03 4.08 13.78
CA PRO A 106 1.80 2.75 13.19
C PRO A 106 0.84 1.88 14.01
N ILE A 107 0.60 2.23 15.27
CA ILE A 107 -0.26 1.51 16.22
C ILE A 107 -1.11 2.51 17.00
N LYS A 108 -2.37 2.15 17.25
CA LYS A 108 -3.31 3.05 17.94
C LYS A 108 -3.21 2.99 19.48
N LYS A 109 -2.80 1.84 20.03
CA LYS A 109 -2.66 1.62 21.48
C LYS A 109 -1.49 0.67 21.72
N LYS A 110 -0.72 0.94 22.77
CA LYS A 110 0.32 0.03 23.25
C LYS A 110 -0.37 -1.15 23.97
N GLU A 111 -0.07 -2.38 23.56
CA GLU A 111 -0.51 -3.58 24.30
C GLU A 111 0.59 -4.05 25.24
N ARG A 112 0.19 -4.69 26.33
CA ARG A 112 1.15 -5.28 27.26
C ARG A 112 1.95 -6.38 26.59
N ILE A 113 3.28 -6.33 26.75
CA ILE A 113 4.18 -7.39 26.31
C ILE A 113 3.80 -8.67 27.06
N GLN A 114 3.76 -9.78 26.35
CA GLN A 114 3.54 -11.07 27.00
C GLN A 114 4.83 -11.53 27.65
N HIS A 115 4.75 -11.83 28.95
CA HIS A 115 5.86 -12.46 29.68
C HIS A 115 5.67 -13.97 29.66
N LYS A 116 6.64 -14.69 29.12
CA LYS A 116 6.75 -16.13 29.33
C LYS A 116 7.54 -16.37 30.62
N ARG A 117 6.97 -17.19 31.48
CA ARG A 117 7.65 -17.63 32.69
C ARG A 117 8.36 -18.94 32.42
N LYS A 118 9.64 -18.98 32.73
CA LYS A 118 10.46 -20.21 32.76
C LYS A 118 10.86 -20.49 34.18
N VAL A 119 10.91 -21.76 34.52
CA VAL A 119 11.42 -22.23 35.81
C VAL A 119 12.78 -22.82 35.57
N LYS A 120 13.78 -22.29 36.26
CA LYS A 120 15.17 -22.72 36.17
C LYS A 120 15.62 -23.33 37.50
N LEU A 121 16.27 -24.51 37.46
CA LEU A 121 16.87 -25.15 38.62
C LEU A 121 18.12 -24.37 39.02
N LEU A 122 18.24 -24.04 40.33
CA LEU A 122 19.40 -23.37 40.90
C LEU A 122 20.39 -24.35 41.52
N LEU A 123 19.96 -25.54 41.89
CA LEU A 123 20.80 -26.57 42.50
C LEU A 123 21.66 -27.24 41.42
N ASN A 124 22.88 -27.66 41.82
CA ASN A 124 23.66 -28.57 41.00
C ASN A 124 23.08 -30.00 41.03
N GLU A 125 23.55 -30.87 40.14
CA GLU A 125 22.97 -32.19 39.93
C GLU A 125 23.05 -33.08 41.23
N GLU A 126 24.12 -32.98 42.04
CA GLU A 126 24.30 -33.77 43.25
C GLU A 126 23.36 -33.24 44.37
N GLU A 127 23.25 -31.93 44.54
CA GLU A 127 22.34 -31.29 45.51
C GLU A 127 20.92 -31.57 45.13
N GLY A 128 20.57 -31.47 43.85
CA GLY A 128 19.24 -31.75 43.32
C GLY A 128 18.79 -33.17 43.58
N LYS A 129 19.68 -34.18 43.39
CA LYS A 129 19.40 -35.59 43.68
C LYS A 129 19.18 -35.82 45.16
N LYS A 130 20.02 -35.25 46.03
CA LYS A 130 19.83 -35.32 47.49
C LYS A 130 18.50 -34.70 47.93
N GLN A 131 18.14 -33.56 47.36
CA GLN A 131 16.91 -32.89 47.66
C GLN A 131 15.68 -33.66 47.18
N LEU A 132 15.80 -34.33 46.01
CA LEU A 132 14.76 -35.20 45.46
C LEU A 132 14.46 -36.37 46.42
N ASP A 133 15.50 -37.05 46.94
CA ASP A 133 15.37 -38.13 47.91
C ASP A 133 14.67 -37.68 49.18
N ILE A 134 15.01 -36.47 49.69
CA ILE A 134 14.30 -35.86 50.85
C ILE A 134 12.82 -35.68 50.55
N TYR A 135 12.43 -35.18 49.36
CA TYR A 135 11.03 -34.99 49.03
C TYR A 135 10.27 -36.32 48.85
N LEU A 136 10.94 -37.36 48.33
CA LEU A 136 10.40 -38.70 48.22
C LEU A 136 10.15 -39.33 49.61
N HIS A 137 11.11 -39.25 50.53
CA HIS A 137 10.97 -39.75 51.89
C HIS A 137 9.90 -39.02 52.69
N LYS A 138 9.71 -37.71 52.46
CA LYS A 138 8.66 -36.89 53.11
C LYS A 138 7.27 -36.99 52.40
N ASN A 139 7.16 -37.88 51.41
CA ASN A 139 5.94 -38.08 50.59
C ASN A 139 5.39 -36.81 49.92
N GLN A 140 6.29 -35.86 49.58
CA GLN A 140 5.98 -34.59 48.88
C GLN A 140 5.95 -34.77 47.38
N LYS A 141 4.98 -35.55 46.88
CA LYS A 141 4.88 -36.03 45.50
C LYS A 141 4.96 -34.93 44.41
N ALA A 142 4.34 -33.76 44.65
CA ALA A 142 4.34 -32.64 43.70
C ALA A 142 5.72 -31.98 43.58
N ARG A 143 6.42 -31.78 44.72
CA ARG A 143 7.79 -31.26 44.75
C ARG A 143 8.78 -32.22 44.12
N ALA A 144 8.65 -33.51 44.42
CA ALA A 144 9.51 -34.54 43.80
C ALA A 144 9.35 -34.62 42.28
N ARG A 145 8.10 -34.58 41.78
CA ARG A 145 7.85 -34.56 40.32
C ARG A 145 8.46 -33.33 39.65
N LEU A 146 8.30 -32.15 40.22
CA LEU A 146 8.86 -30.91 39.69
C LEU A 146 10.37 -30.97 39.66
N LEU A 147 10.99 -31.35 40.75
CA LEU A 147 12.47 -31.43 40.85
C LEU A 147 13.05 -32.51 39.93
N ALA A 148 12.40 -33.67 39.81
CA ALA A 148 12.80 -34.71 38.85
C ALA A 148 12.73 -34.20 37.40
N GLY A 149 11.66 -33.49 37.01
CA GLY A 149 11.55 -32.90 35.69
C GLY A 149 12.61 -31.83 35.42
N LEU A 150 13.01 -31.04 36.43
CA LEU A 150 14.03 -30.02 36.30
C LEU A 150 15.45 -30.58 36.34
N LEU A 151 15.68 -31.75 36.95
CA LEU A 151 16.93 -32.48 36.85
C LEU A 151 17.19 -33.08 35.46
N ASP A 152 16.13 -33.51 34.79
CA ASP A 152 16.19 -33.97 33.41
C ASP A 152 16.39 -32.82 32.43
N GLN A 153 15.66 -31.71 32.64
CA GLN A 153 15.77 -30.47 31.85
C GLN A 153 15.85 -29.27 32.81
N PRO A 154 17.04 -28.69 33.05
CA PRO A 154 17.25 -27.66 34.04
C PRO A 154 16.48 -26.34 33.87
N GLN A 155 15.89 -26.14 32.70
CA GLN A 155 15.02 -25.00 32.41
C GLN A 155 13.79 -25.47 31.62
N GLN A 156 12.59 -25.17 32.13
CA GLN A 156 11.31 -25.56 31.48
C GLN A 156 10.31 -24.42 31.52
N ASP A 157 9.40 -24.40 30.51
CA ASP A 157 8.30 -23.42 30.46
C ASP A 157 7.34 -23.63 31.62
N TYR A 158 6.98 -22.57 32.32
CA TYR A 158 6.04 -22.55 33.45
C TYR A 158 4.68 -23.20 33.12
N GLU A 159 4.14 -22.96 31.92
CA GLU A 159 2.88 -23.57 31.47
C GLU A 159 3.01 -25.09 31.27
N LEU A 160 4.14 -25.57 30.83
CA LEU A 160 4.44 -26.98 30.66
C LEU A 160 4.46 -27.69 32.04
N ILE A 161 5.11 -27.06 33.02
CA ILE A 161 5.17 -27.58 34.40
C ILE A 161 3.77 -27.64 35.01
N THR A 162 2.97 -26.57 34.90
CA THR A 162 1.64 -26.53 35.51
C THR A 162 0.66 -27.49 34.81
N LYS A 163 0.67 -27.58 33.50
CA LYS A 163 -0.27 -28.44 32.73
C LYS A 163 0.14 -29.91 32.65
N LYS A 164 1.42 -30.21 32.38
CA LYS A 164 1.91 -31.60 32.21
C LYS A 164 2.35 -32.26 33.52
N LEU A 165 3.04 -31.52 34.39
CA LEU A 165 3.46 -32.07 35.68
C LEU A 165 2.40 -31.90 36.76
N ASN A 166 1.29 -31.25 36.48
CA ASN A 166 0.20 -31.00 37.41
C ASN A 166 0.71 -30.47 38.78
N VAL A 167 1.55 -29.40 38.70
CA VAL A 167 2.14 -28.75 39.86
C VAL A 167 1.51 -27.39 40.03
N THR A 168 1.04 -27.08 41.28
CA THR A 168 0.37 -25.83 41.59
C THR A 168 1.36 -24.67 41.79
N LEU A 169 0.91 -23.44 41.58
CA LEU A 169 1.70 -22.21 41.77
C LEU A 169 2.31 -22.14 43.20
N SER A 170 1.56 -22.57 44.20
CA SER A 170 2.03 -22.58 45.59
C SER A 170 3.25 -23.45 45.81
N VAL A 171 3.33 -24.60 45.12
CA VAL A 171 4.49 -25.50 45.17
C VAL A 171 5.70 -24.87 44.51
N ILE A 172 5.54 -24.23 43.35
CA ILE A 172 6.62 -23.58 42.62
C ILE A 172 7.19 -22.42 43.44
N ARG A 173 6.33 -21.54 43.98
CA ARG A 173 6.76 -20.42 44.85
C ARG A 173 7.46 -20.90 46.14
N SER A 174 6.92 -21.96 46.76
CA SER A 174 7.57 -22.50 47.94
C SER A 174 8.97 -23.07 47.68
N LEU A 175 9.25 -23.58 46.49
CA LEU A 175 10.58 -24.03 46.07
C LEU A 175 11.49 -22.86 45.67
N GLU A 176 10.93 -21.79 45.15
CA GLU A 176 11.63 -20.54 44.86
C GLU A 176 12.10 -19.88 46.17
N GLU A 177 11.20 -19.77 47.17
CA GLU A 177 11.54 -19.27 48.51
C GLU A 177 12.60 -20.08 49.21
N GLN A 178 12.73 -21.40 48.88
CA GLN A 178 13.77 -22.28 49.40
C GLN A 178 15.09 -22.23 48.63
N GLY A 179 15.15 -21.40 47.55
CA GLY A 179 16.34 -21.28 46.72
C GLY A 179 16.64 -22.52 45.87
N VAL A 180 15.64 -23.40 45.65
CA VAL A 180 15.79 -24.61 44.83
C VAL A 180 15.69 -24.31 43.34
N LEU A 181 14.84 -23.37 42.99
CA LEU A 181 14.54 -22.92 41.63
C LEU A 181 14.30 -21.41 41.57
N GLU A 182 14.33 -20.85 40.39
CA GLU A 182 14.05 -19.45 40.10
C GLU A 182 12.98 -19.36 39.01
N ILE A 183 12.00 -18.48 39.19
CA ILE A 183 11.06 -18.14 38.13
C ILE A 183 11.65 -16.98 37.33
N GLN A 184 12.09 -17.24 36.13
CA GLN A 184 12.57 -16.21 35.21
C GLN A 184 11.41 -15.75 34.33
N GLU A 185 11.11 -14.46 34.36
CA GLU A 185 10.18 -13.85 33.42
C GLU A 185 10.96 -13.37 32.19
N GLU A 186 10.77 -14.03 31.07
CA GLU A 186 11.32 -13.60 29.79
C GLU A 186 10.21 -12.89 29.01
N GLU A 187 10.51 -11.68 28.53
CA GLU A 187 9.62 -11.01 27.58
C GLU A 187 9.55 -11.83 26.29
N ASN A 188 8.35 -12.19 25.88
CA ASN A 188 8.13 -12.96 24.69
C ASN A 188 7.39 -12.12 23.64
N PHE A 189 8.15 -11.58 22.70
CA PHE A 189 7.58 -10.91 21.55
C PHE A 189 6.93 -11.93 20.60
N ARG A 190 5.67 -11.70 20.27
CA ARG A 190 4.94 -12.49 19.28
C ARG A 190 5.62 -12.29 17.93
N ASN A 191 6.35 -13.30 17.44
CA ASN A 191 6.91 -13.26 16.10
C ASN A 191 5.92 -13.91 15.13
N PRO A 192 5.37 -13.16 14.16
CA PRO A 192 4.41 -13.69 13.20
C PRO A 192 5.00 -14.68 12.21
N ILE A 193 6.34 -14.83 12.18
CA ILE A 193 7.03 -15.66 11.23
C ILE A 193 7.79 -16.78 11.94
N HIS A 194 7.38 -18.02 11.66
CA HIS A 194 8.16 -19.21 12.02
C HIS A 194 9.19 -19.46 10.94
N TYR A 195 10.44 -19.06 11.23
CA TYR A 195 11.57 -19.23 10.31
C TYR A 195 12.11 -20.66 10.35
N GLN A 196 12.11 -21.31 9.20
CA GLN A 196 12.99 -22.46 8.94
C GLN A 196 14.17 -21.95 8.11
N LYS A 197 15.38 -22.09 8.64
CA LYS A 197 16.62 -21.65 8.00
C LYS A 197 16.76 -22.38 6.64
N LYS A 198 16.47 -21.67 5.55
CA LYS A 198 16.82 -22.09 4.18
C LYS A 198 18.10 -21.36 3.80
N ASP A 199 19.10 -22.10 3.39
CA ASP A 199 20.29 -21.52 2.81
C ASP A 199 20.01 -21.26 1.31
N PHE A 200 20.02 -19.98 0.93
CA PHE A 200 19.82 -19.57 -0.47
C PHE A 200 21.15 -19.46 -1.25
N GLY A 201 22.27 -19.83 -0.62
CA GLY A 201 23.60 -19.70 -1.20
C GLY A 201 24.10 -18.25 -1.33
N PRO A 202 25.33 -18.05 -1.80
CA PRO A 202 25.88 -16.71 -2.04
C PRO A 202 25.15 -16.04 -3.21
N LEU A 203 24.75 -14.77 -3.03
CA LEU A 203 24.17 -13.94 -4.07
C LEU A 203 25.24 -13.62 -5.14
N THR A 204 25.01 -14.07 -6.37
CA THR A 204 25.82 -13.69 -7.52
C THR A 204 25.04 -12.66 -8.35
N HIS A 205 25.60 -11.46 -8.50
CA HIS A 205 24.94 -10.40 -9.25
C HIS A 205 25.34 -10.45 -10.74
N THR A 206 24.40 -10.10 -11.59
CA THR A 206 24.72 -9.83 -13.01
C THR A 206 25.51 -8.51 -13.11
N PRO A 207 26.19 -8.26 -14.24
CA PRO A 207 26.93 -7.01 -14.43
C PRO A 207 26.02 -5.76 -14.27
N GLU A 208 24.79 -5.80 -14.77
CA GLU A 208 23.83 -4.70 -14.64
C GLU A 208 23.42 -4.48 -13.18
N GLN A 209 23.13 -5.56 -12.44
CA GLN A 209 22.80 -5.49 -11.02
C GLN A 209 23.97 -4.91 -10.22
N GLN A 210 25.19 -5.38 -10.50
CA GLN A 210 26.40 -4.88 -9.83
C GLN A 210 26.62 -3.39 -10.11
N GLN A 211 26.45 -2.95 -11.35
CA GLN A 211 26.56 -1.55 -11.75
C GLN A 211 25.52 -0.67 -11.01
N ALA A 212 24.28 -1.13 -10.91
CA ALA A 212 23.23 -0.41 -10.19
C ALA A 212 23.57 -0.26 -8.69
N ILE A 213 24.04 -1.35 -8.06
CA ILE A 213 24.48 -1.36 -6.66
C ILE A 213 25.65 -0.42 -6.44
N ASP A 214 26.65 -0.44 -7.32
CA ASP A 214 27.87 0.36 -7.17
C ASP A 214 27.60 1.84 -7.41
N THR A 215 26.71 2.18 -8.36
CA THR A 215 26.26 3.57 -8.58
C THR A 215 25.57 4.12 -7.33
N PHE A 216 24.61 3.40 -6.78
CA PHE A 216 23.96 3.76 -5.52
C PHE A 216 24.97 3.91 -4.38
N TRP A 217 25.87 2.93 -4.23
CA TRP A 217 26.81 2.90 -3.12
C TRP A 217 27.87 4.00 -3.19
N LYS A 218 28.30 4.36 -4.39
CA LYS A 218 29.22 5.50 -4.60
C LYS A 218 28.65 6.78 -4.02
N ASP A 219 27.41 7.13 -4.36
CA ASP A 219 26.77 8.33 -3.87
C ASP A 219 26.50 8.24 -2.35
N TYR A 220 25.99 7.09 -1.89
CA TYR A 220 25.64 6.87 -0.50
C TYR A 220 26.84 6.98 0.43
N SER A 221 27.99 6.41 0.05
CA SER A 221 29.25 6.46 0.82
C SER A 221 29.81 7.89 0.93
N GLN A 222 29.51 8.74 -0.04
CA GLN A 222 29.85 10.18 -0.04
C GLN A 222 28.81 11.05 0.70
N ARG A 223 27.81 10.43 1.33
CA ARG A 223 26.67 11.10 1.99
C ARG A 223 25.81 11.94 1.04
N HIS A 224 25.79 11.60 -0.23
CA HIS A 224 24.86 12.16 -1.20
C HIS A 224 23.60 11.28 -1.18
N TYR A 225 22.65 11.66 -0.34
CA TYR A 225 21.39 10.95 -0.20
C TYR A 225 20.39 11.47 -1.24
N GLY A 226 19.97 10.59 -2.14
CA GLY A 226 19.13 10.92 -3.27
C GLY A 226 17.96 9.96 -3.46
N THR A 227 17.19 10.25 -4.50
CA THR A 227 16.13 9.36 -5.00
C THR A 227 16.64 8.63 -6.25
N TYR A 228 16.42 7.32 -6.30
CA TYR A 228 16.83 6.45 -7.39
C TYR A 228 15.61 5.71 -7.93
N LEU A 229 15.54 5.53 -9.25
CA LEU A 229 14.58 4.66 -9.90
C LEU A 229 15.30 3.42 -10.42
N LEU A 230 15.06 2.27 -9.80
CA LEU A 230 15.51 0.98 -10.31
C LEU A 230 14.51 0.47 -11.35
N TYR A 231 14.75 0.85 -12.60
CA TYR A 231 13.96 0.43 -13.75
C TYR A 231 14.51 -0.90 -14.28
N GLY A 232 13.73 -1.95 -14.17
CA GLY A 232 14.20 -3.28 -14.59
C GLY A 232 13.07 -4.17 -15.04
N VAL A 233 13.27 -4.86 -16.16
CA VAL A 233 12.29 -5.79 -16.72
C VAL A 233 11.83 -6.83 -15.70
N THR A 234 10.66 -7.43 -15.92
CA THR A 234 10.16 -8.50 -15.06
C THR A 234 11.14 -9.68 -15.05
N GLY A 235 11.56 -10.11 -13.86
CA GLY A 235 12.56 -11.17 -13.72
C GLY A 235 14.02 -10.72 -13.81
N SER A 236 14.29 -9.41 -13.80
CA SER A 236 15.67 -8.87 -13.80
C SER A 236 16.39 -9.02 -12.44
N GLY A 237 15.70 -9.49 -11.40
CA GLY A 237 16.28 -9.68 -10.07
C GLY A 237 16.36 -8.40 -9.23
N LYS A 238 15.44 -7.45 -9.39
CA LYS A 238 15.35 -6.22 -8.57
C LYS A 238 15.44 -6.50 -7.08
N THR A 239 14.77 -7.55 -6.61
CA THR A 239 14.77 -7.92 -5.18
C THR A 239 16.17 -8.21 -4.65
N GLU A 240 17.04 -8.85 -5.43
CA GLU A 240 18.43 -9.13 -5.05
C GLU A 240 19.24 -7.83 -4.93
N VAL A 241 19.01 -6.88 -5.84
CA VAL A 241 19.61 -5.54 -5.77
C VAL A 241 19.17 -4.81 -4.51
N TYR A 242 17.89 -4.85 -4.15
CA TYR A 242 17.40 -4.26 -2.90
C TYR A 242 18.04 -4.87 -1.67
N ILE A 243 18.11 -6.22 -1.60
CA ILE A 243 18.72 -6.93 -0.48
C ILE A 243 20.18 -6.52 -0.30
N GLU A 244 20.95 -6.40 -1.38
CA GLU A 244 22.36 -6.00 -1.31
C GLU A 244 22.51 -4.52 -0.90
N MET A 245 21.71 -3.59 -1.48
CA MET A 245 21.71 -2.18 -1.07
C MET A 245 21.37 -2.03 0.41
N ILE A 246 20.33 -2.71 0.89
CA ILE A 246 19.93 -2.73 2.30
C ILE A 246 21.06 -3.31 3.17
N SER A 247 21.69 -4.41 2.74
CA SER A 247 22.77 -5.04 3.47
C SER A 247 23.96 -4.10 3.67
N ARG A 248 24.34 -3.35 2.63
CA ARG A 248 25.43 -2.36 2.73
C ARG A 248 25.06 -1.21 3.67
N VAL A 249 23.83 -0.72 3.62
CA VAL A 249 23.32 0.34 4.50
C VAL A 249 23.28 -0.11 5.97
N VAL A 250 22.79 -1.33 6.21
CA VAL A 250 22.75 -1.93 7.56
C VAL A 250 24.14 -2.16 8.11
N SER A 251 25.11 -2.53 7.27
CA SER A 251 26.52 -2.69 7.70
C SER A 251 27.17 -1.40 8.20
N GLN A 252 26.60 -0.23 7.84
CA GLN A 252 26.99 1.09 8.36
C GLN A 252 26.24 1.48 9.66
N GLY A 253 25.53 0.55 10.29
CA GLY A 253 24.75 0.80 11.51
C GLY A 253 23.48 1.62 11.27
N LYS A 254 22.99 1.69 10.03
CA LYS A 254 21.72 2.35 9.68
C LYS A 254 20.63 1.32 9.49
N GLN A 255 19.39 1.80 9.43
CA GLN A 255 18.17 0.99 9.32
C GLN A 255 17.49 1.22 7.97
N ALA A 256 16.69 0.25 7.52
CA ALA A 256 16.02 0.32 6.23
C ALA A 256 14.53 -0.05 6.31
N ILE A 257 13.73 0.60 5.48
CA ILE A 257 12.32 0.27 5.25
C ILE A 257 12.17 -0.27 3.83
N MET A 258 11.52 -1.44 3.70
CA MET A 258 11.14 -2.03 2.42
C MET A 258 9.62 -2.03 2.28
N LEU A 259 9.09 -1.19 1.41
CA LEU A 259 7.67 -1.17 1.08
C LEU A 259 7.38 -2.15 -0.05
N ILE A 260 6.44 -3.05 0.20
CA ILE A 260 5.96 -4.04 -0.77
C ILE A 260 4.43 -3.98 -0.78
N PRO A 261 3.76 -3.98 -1.95
CA PRO A 261 2.31 -4.08 -2.00
C PRO A 261 1.82 -5.33 -1.26
N GLU A 262 0.75 -5.22 -0.48
CA GLU A 262 0.30 -6.29 0.42
C GLU A 262 0.06 -7.62 -0.32
N ILE A 263 -0.43 -7.56 -1.56
CA ILE A 263 -0.66 -8.73 -2.42
C ILE A 263 0.68 -9.38 -2.85
N ALA A 264 1.75 -8.61 -2.97
CA ALA A 264 3.08 -9.09 -3.37
C ALA A 264 3.95 -9.51 -2.18
N LEU A 265 3.51 -9.27 -0.94
CA LEU A 265 4.20 -9.67 0.28
C LEU A 265 4.01 -11.18 0.53
N THR A 266 4.67 -11.98 -0.30
CA THR A 266 4.61 -13.45 -0.20
C THR A 266 5.57 -13.97 0.87
N TYR A 267 5.28 -15.19 1.37
CA TYR A 267 6.18 -15.91 2.27
C TYR A 267 7.60 -16.05 1.68
N GLN A 268 7.72 -16.33 0.38
CA GLN A 268 9.01 -16.48 -0.30
C GLN A 268 9.83 -15.18 -0.26
N THR A 269 9.20 -14.04 -0.55
CA THR A 269 9.88 -12.73 -0.50
C THR A 269 10.40 -12.45 0.91
N VAL A 270 9.58 -12.66 1.93
CA VAL A 270 9.96 -12.45 3.33
C VAL A 270 11.11 -13.38 3.73
N MET A 271 11.07 -14.64 3.31
CA MET A 271 12.14 -15.62 3.63
C MET A 271 13.51 -15.25 3.03
N ARG A 272 13.57 -14.61 1.86
CA ARG A 272 14.83 -14.09 1.30
C ARG A 272 15.49 -13.06 2.22
N PHE A 273 14.70 -12.13 2.77
CA PHE A 273 15.20 -11.16 3.73
C PHE A 273 15.62 -11.81 5.05
N TYR A 274 14.83 -12.76 5.56
CA TYR A 274 15.21 -13.50 6.78
C TYR A 274 16.50 -14.30 6.61
N ALA A 275 16.74 -14.90 5.44
CA ALA A 275 17.98 -15.59 5.15
C ALA A 275 19.22 -14.68 5.25
N ARG A 276 19.06 -13.41 4.86
CA ARG A 276 20.16 -12.42 4.88
C ARG A 276 20.35 -11.74 6.22
N PHE A 277 19.24 -11.34 6.88
CA PHE A 277 19.28 -10.48 8.07
C PHE A 277 18.86 -11.20 9.36
N GLY A 278 18.41 -12.44 9.29
CA GLY A 278 17.97 -13.22 10.45
C GLY A 278 16.85 -12.55 11.23
N ASN A 279 16.92 -12.59 12.54
CA ASN A 279 15.91 -12.01 13.44
C ASN A 279 15.90 -10.47 13.47
N ARG A 280 16.82 -9.81 12.77
CA ARG A 280 16.86 -8.34 12.65
C ARG A 280 15.92 -7.80 11.56
N VAL A 281 15.11 -8.69 10.96
CA VAL A 281 13.97 -8.34 10.09
C VAL A 281 12.67 -8.38 10.87
N SER A 282 11.81 -7.43 10.59
CA SER A 282 10.42 -7.42 11.06
C SER A 282 9.46 -7.17 9.91
N ILE A 283 8.21 -7.60 10.06
CA ILE A 283 7.15 -7.39 9.07
C ILE A 283 5.95 -6.67 9.66
N LEU A 284 5.32 -5.87 8.81
CA LEU A 284 3.97 -5.34 9.04
C LEU A 284 3.06 -5.84 7.92
N ASN A 285 1.86 -6.29 8.26
CA ASN A 285 0.80 -6.55 7.28
C ASN A 285 -0.57 -6.39 7.96
N SER A 286 -1.66 -6.43 7.17
CA SER A 286 -3.03 -6.27 7.69
C SER A 286 -3.49 -7.47 8.52
N ARG A 287 -2.87 -8.65 8.35
CA ARG A 287 -3.23 -9.89 9.04
C ARG A 287 -2.71 -9.96 10.48
N LEU A 288 -1.72 -9.13 10.83
CA LEU A 288 -1.19 -9.06 12.19
C LEU A 288 -2.23 -8.53 13.16
N SER A 289 -2.37 -9.22 14.29
CA SER A 289 -3.11 -8.73 15.44
C SER A 289 -2.50 -7.42 15.97
N GLN A 290 -3.27 -6.67 16.74
CA GLN A 290 -2.80 -5.43 17.37
C GLN A 290 -1.60 -5.69 18.29
N GLY A 291 -1.61 -6.80 19.03
CA GLY A 291 -0.53 -7.19 19.90
C GLY A 291 0.76 -7.55 19.15
N GLU A 292 0.66 -8.32 18.06
CA GLU A 292 1.84 -8.61 17.23
C GLU A 292 2.45 -7.35 16.64
N ARG A 293 1.61 -6.40 16.16
CA ARG A 293 2.11 -5.10 15.68
C ARG A 293 2.81 -4.32 16.78
N SER A 294 2.23 -4.30 18.02
CA SER A 294 2.82 -3.65 19.17
C SER A 294 4.19 -4.23 19.50
N ASP A 295 4.29 -5.55 19.51
CA ASP A 295 5.54 -6.26 19.80
C ASP A 295 6.62 -5.95 18.75
N GLN A 296 6.26 -5.94 17.45
CA GLN A 296 7.22 -5.59 16.40
C GLN A 296 7.70 -4.13 16.52
N MET A 297 6.82 -3.18 16.86
CA MET A 297 7.22 -1.79 17.07
C MET A 297 8.09 -1.60 18.31
N GLU A 298 7.84 -2.36 19.37
CA GLU A 298 8.70 -2.34 20.56
C GLU A 298 10.11 -2.88 20.25
N ARG A 299 10.20 -3.95 19.48
CA ARG A 299 11.50 -4.46 18.98
C ARG A 299 12.27 -3.41 18.17
N VAL A 300 11.55 -2.64 17.33
CA VAL A 300 12.15 -1.52 16.58
C VAL A 300 12.73 -0.47 17.53
N ARG A 301 11.95 -0.03 18.53
CA ARG A 301 12.40 0.98 19.52
C ARG A 301 13.63 0.52 20.32
N ARG A 302 13.72 -0.78 20.63
CA ARG A 302 14.86 -1.38 21.30
C ARG A 302 16.08 -1.57 20.40
N GLY A 303 16.00 -1.24 19.11
CA GLY A 303 17.10 -1.44 18.16
C GLY A 303 17.37 -2.90 17.81
N GLU A 304 16.39 -3.80 18.02
CA GLU A 304 16.50 -5.22 17.68
C GLU A 304 16.18 -5.49 16.19
N VAL A 305 15.69 -4.48 15.47
CA VAL A 305 15.27 -4.58 14.07
C VAL A 305 16.04 -3.57 13.23
N ASP A 306 16.66 -4.04 12.15
CA ASP A 306 17.34 -3.20 11.15
C ASP A 306 16.52 -3.00 9.90
N VAL A 307 15.65 -3.97 9.57
CA VAL A 307 14.86 -3.94 8.34
C VAL A 307 13.39 -4.16 8.65
N MET A 308 12.56 -3.18 8.29
CA MET A 308 11.10 -3.31 8.36
C MET A 308 10.54 -3.54 6.97
N ILE A 309 9.77 -4.61 6.78
CA ILE A 309 9.10 -4.93 5.52
C ILE A 309 7.59 -4.79 5.71
N GLY A 310 6.91 -4.16 4.75
CA GLY A 310 5.45 -4.08 4.82
C GLY A 310 4.81 -3.21 3.76
N PRO A 311 3.49 -3.05 3.84
CA PRO A 311 2.74 -2.17 2.95
C PRO A 311 3.00 -0.70 3.30
N ARG A 312 2.28 0.20 2.64
CA ARG A 312 2.37 1.65 2.83
C ARG A 312 2.53 2.12 4.29
N SER A 313 1.86 1.46 5.24
CA SER A 313 1.93 1.84 6.66
C SER A 313 3.30 1.58 7.31
N ALA A 314 4.11 0.68 6.75
CA ALA A 314 5.46 0.44 7.23
C ALA A 314 6.38 1.66 7.04
N LEU A 315 6.00 2.58 6.16
CA LEU A 315 6.70 3.86 5.98
C LEU A 315 6.87 4.66 7.27
N PHE A 316 6.01 4.46 8.26
CA PHE A 316 6.02 5.20 9.54
C PHE A 316 6.69 4.44 10.68
N THR A 317 7.47 3.39 10.39
CA THR A 317 8.27 2.68 11.41
C THR A 317 9.20 3.64 12.13
N PRO A 318 9.18 3.70 13.49
CA PRO A 318 9.94 4.69 14.26
C PRO A 318 11.41 4.27 14.39
N PHE A 319 12.12 4.26 13.30
CA PHE A 319 13.56 4.03 13.28
C PHE A 319 14.35 5.25 13.73
N SER A 320 15.31 5.07 14.62
CA SER A 320 16.16 6.14 15.15
C SER A 320 17.25 6.59 14.15
N ASN A 321 17.70 5.67 13.29
CA ASN A 321 18.81 5.92 12.34
C ASN A 321 18.49 5.38 10.94
N LEU A 322 17.37 5.85 10.37
CA LEU A 322 16.95 5.44 9.03
C LEU A 322 17.97 5.87 7.97
N GLY A 323 18.37 4.96 7.09
CA GLY A 323 19.31 5.22 6.01
C GLY A 323 18.78 4.97 4.62
N LEU A 324 17.78 4.09 4.48
CA LEU A 324 17.25 3.71 3.17
C LEU A 324 15.76 3.39 3.23
N ILE A 325 15.02 3.88 2.26
CA ILE A 325 13.62 3.49 2.00
C ILE A 325 13.58 2.91 0.58
N VAL A 326 13.12 1.66 0.47
CA VAL A 326 12.89 1.00 -0.82
C VAL A 326 11.38 0.85 -1.03
N ILE A 327 10.90 1.16 -2.22
CA ILE A 327 9.49 0.99 -2.62
C ILE A 327 9.47 0.09 -3.85
N ASP A 328 9.08 -1.17 -3.67
CA ASP A 328 8.91 -2.10 -4.79
C ASP A 328 7.54 -1.88 -5.45
N GLU A 329 7.50 -2.10 -6.78
CA GLU A 329 6.33 -1.83 -7.61
C GLU A 329 5.73 -0.44 -7.32
N GLU A 330 6.56 0.63 -7.38
CA GLU A 330 6.21 1.99 -6.94
C GLU A 330 4.98 2.60 -7.63
N HIS A 331 4.65 2.06 -8.80
CA HIS A 331 3.48 2.45 -9.61
C HIS A 331 2.14 1.93 -9.06
N GLU A 332 2.18 1.07 -8.03
CA GLU A 332 0.97 0.45 -7.50
C GLU A 332 0.00 1.47 -6.87
N PRO A 333 -1.29 1.48 -7.28
CA PRO A 333 -2.26 2.45 -6.77
C PRO A 333 -2.48 2.35 -5.25
N THR A 334 -2.16 1.20 -4.63
CA THR A 334 -2.32 0.98 -3.18
C THR A 334 -1.38 1.84 -2.34
N TYR A 335 -0.36 2.44 -2.94
CA TYR A 335 0.51 3.41 -2.28
C TYR A 335 -0.13 4.77 -2.06
N LYS A 336 -1.24 5.10 -2.75
CA LYS A 336 -2.09 6.25 -2.45
C LYS A 336 -3.08 5.90 -1.35
N SER A 337 -3.24 6.77 -0.34
CA SER A 337 -4.23 6.59 0.72
C SER A 337 -5.63 6.97 0.25
N GLU A 338 -6.60 6.09 0.48
CA GLU A 338 -8.02 6.41 0.26
C GLU A 338 -8.62 7.23 1.41
N GLN A 339 -8.00 7.16 2.60
CA GLN A 339 -8.42 7.90 3.78
C GLN A 339 -7.62 9.18 3.94
N VAL A 340 -8.25 10.19 4.55
CA VAL A 340 -7.61 11.48 4.84
C VAL A 340 -6.64 11.36 6.01
N PRO A 341 -5.45 11.95 5.89
CA PRO A 341 -4.86 12.59 4.70
C PRO A 341 -4.60 11.58 3.57
N ARG A 342 -4.92 11.98 2.33
CA ARG A 342 -4.77 11.11 1.15
C ARG A 342 -3.33 11.12 0.63
N TYR A 343 -2.39 10.79 1.50
CA TYR A 343 -0.97 10.80 1.15
C TYR A 343 -0.61 9.68 0.17
N HIS A 344 0.42 9.93 -0.62
CA HIS A 344 1.06 8.92 -1.47
C HIS A 344 2.39 8.50 -0.84
N ALA A 345 2.65 7.21 -0.75
CA ALA A 345 3.84 6.68 -0.08
C ALA A 345 5.15 7.16 -0.72
N ARG A 346 5.21 7.31 -2.04
CA ARG A 346 6.39 7.74 -2.80
C ARG A 346 6.85 9.15 -2.37
N GLU A 347 5.98 10.16 -2.51
CA GLU A 347 6.28 11.54 -2.12
C GLU A 347 6.54 11.65 -0.62
N THR A 348 5.80 10.89 0.19
CA THR A 348 5.98 10.87 1.65
C THR A 348 7.31 10.22 2.04
N ALA A 349 7.75 9.16 1.32
CA ALA A 349 9.05 8.54 1.52
C ALA A 349 10.20 9.49 1.16
N ILE A 350 10.08 10.20 0.05
CA ILE A 350 11.07 11.21 -0.36
C ILE A 350 11.17 12.30 0.71
N ARG A 351 10.01 12.80 1.20
CA ARG A 351 10.01 13.81 2.25
C ARG A 351 10.59 13.29 3.56
N ARG A 352 10.25 12.06 3.94
CA ARG A 352 10.82 11.41 5.12
C ARG A 352 12.35 11.27 4.99
N ALA A 353 12.81 10.79 3.85
CA ALA A 353 14.24 10.64 3.58
C ALA A 353 15.02 11.97 3.67
N GLN A 354 14.43 13.08 3.18
CA GLN A 354 15.01 14.42 3.35
C GLN A 354 15.16 14.81 4.82
N ILE A 355 14.14 14.56 5.65
CA ILE A 355 14.16 14.85 7.09
C ILE A 355 15.22 13.97 7.80
N GLU A 356 15.38 12.72 7.38
CA GLU A 356 16.21 11.71 8.06
C GLU A 356 17.62 11.59 7.50
N GLN A 357 17.94 12.29 6.40
CA GLN A 357 19.19 12.12 5.64
C GLN A 357 19.37 10.68 5.19
N ALA A 358 18.38 10.16 4.48
CA ALA A 358 18.31 8.82 3.93
C ALA A 358 18.13 8.86 2.41
N SER A 359 18.38 7.75 1.74
CA SER A 359 18.09 7.58 0.31
C SER A 359 16.76 6.88 0.07
N VAL A 360 16.17 7.09 -1.12
CA VAL A 360 14.97 6.40 -1.58
C VAL A 360 15.27 5.63 -2.86
N VAL A 361 14.88 4.36 -2.93
CA VAL A 361 14.94 3.56 -4.15
C VAL A 361 13.51 3.18 -4.54
N LEU A 362 13.08 3.65 -5.69
CA LEU A 362 11.81 3.31 -6.31
C LEU A 362 12.06 2.18 -7.32
N GLY A 363 11.37 1.08 -7.21
CA GLY A 363 11.56 -0.05 -8.10
C GLY A 363 10.33 -0.38 -8.91
N SER A 364 10.50 -0.56 -10.21
CA SER A 364 9.42 -0.98 -11.10
C SER A 364 9.94 -1.58 -12.41
N ALA A 365 9.13 -2.46 -13.00
CA ALA A 365 9.29 -2.88 -14.39
C ALA A 365 8.55 -1.93 -15.36
N THR A 366 7.56 -1.26 -14.85
CA THR A 366 6.69 -0.31 -15.55
C THR A 366 6.52 0.93 -14.68
N PRO A 367 7.53 1.79 -14.57
CA PRO A 367 7.50 2.95 -13.68
C PRO A 367 6.25 3.81 -13.87
N SER A 368 5.87 4.56 -12.85
CA SER A 368 4.89 5.62 -13.03
C SER A 368 5.48 6.71 -13.92
N VAL A 369 4.63 7.37 -14.70
CA VAL A 369 5.04 8.48 -15.57
C VAL A 369 5.67 9.59 -14.74
N GLU A 370 5.21 9.78 -13.50
CA GLU A 370 5.78 10.73 -12.54
C GLU A 370 7.23 10.37 -12.17
N ALA A 371 7.49 9.13 -11.73
CA ALA A 371 8.83 8.71 -11.31
C ALA A 371 9.83 8.74 -12.47
N PHE A 372 9.42 8.30 -13.65
CA PHE A 372 10.24 8.35 -14.84
C PHE A 372 10.54 9.80 -15.27
N SER A 373 9.54 10.67 -15.23
CA SER A 373 9.71 12.11 -15.52
C SER A 373 10.70 12.79 -14.56
N TRP A 374 10.73 12.40 -13.29
CA TRP A 374 11.72 12.92 -12.33
C TRP A 374 13.15 12.54 -12.71
N CYS A 375 13.36 11.33 -13.24
CA CYS A 375 14.67 10.92 -13.72
C CYS A 375 15.07 11.71 -15.00
N GLN A 376 14.14 11.91 -15.93
CA GLN A 376 14.40 12.73 -17.13
C GLN A 376 14.70 14.21 -16.76
N GLY A 377 14.07 14.72 -15.70
CA GLY A 377 14.31 16.05 -15.18
C GLY A 377 15.53 16.19 -14.25
N GLY A 378 16.29 15.12 -14.00
CA GLY A 378 17.50 15.13 -13.17
C GLY A 378 17.26 15.17 -11.66
N SER A 379 16.02 15.07 -11.18
CA SER A 379 15.69 15.04 -9.74
C SER A 379 15.73 13.61 -9.15
N CYS A 380 15.93 12.59 -9.99
CA CYS A 380 16.04 11.19 -9.65
C CYS A 380 17.13 10.55 -10.52
N THR A 381 17.95 9.64 -9.97
CA THR A 381 18.95 8.88 -10.72
C THR A 381 18.36 7.58 -11.21
N MET A 382 18.46 7.31 -12.51
CA MET A 382 17.99 6.05 -13.10
C MET A 382 19.05 4.96 -12.99
N LEU A 383 18.63 3.78 -12.51
CA LEU A 383 19.40 2.54 -12.46
C LEU A 383 18.67 1.50 -13.32
N GLU A 384 19.31 1.01 -14.37
CA GLU A 384 18.66 0.16 -15.37
C GLU A 384 19.07 -1.30 -15.28
N LEU A 385 18.07 -2.21 -15.38
CA LEU A 385 18.25 -3.66 -15.50
C LEU A 385 17.50 -4.14 -16.74
N LYS A 386 18.14 -4.08 -17.91
CA LYS A 386 17.51 -4.34 -19.21
C LYS A 386 17.24 -5.82 -19.50
N ASN A 387 17.98 -6.71 -18.82
CA ASN A 387 17.94 -8.14 -19.08
C ASN A 387 17.34 -8.93 -17.92
N ARG A 388 16.67 -10.06 -18.25
CA ARG A 388 16.27 -11.04 -17.23
C ARG A 388 17.49 -11.71 -16.61
N ALA A 389 17.49 -11.90 -15.29
CA ALA A 389 18.58 -12.55 -14.56
C ALA A 389 18.85 -13.99 -15.05
N THR A 390 17.81 -14.70 -15.48
CA THR A 390 17.86 -16.10 -15.95
C THR A 390 18.12 -16.24 -17.45
N ARG A 391 18.40 -15.16 -18.17
CA ARG A 391 18.60 -15.13 -19.65
C ARG A 391 17.46 -15.73 -20.48
N GLN A 392 16.28 -15.90 -19.90
CA GLN A 392 15.09 -16.41 -20.61
C GLN A 392 14.56 -15.36 -21.58
N VAL A 393 14.08 -15.84 -22.75
CA VAL A 393 13.50 -14.99 -23.78
C VAL A 393 12.17 -14.41 -23.30
N MET A 394 11.89 -13.17 -23.65
CA MET A 394 10.59 -12.55 -23.38
C MET A 394 9.47 -13.29 -24.11
N PRO A 395 8.25 -13.37 -23.55
CA PRO A 395 7.15 -14.07 -24.18
C PRO A 395 6.75 -13.42 -25.50
N LYS A 396 6.30 -14.24 -26.44
CA LYS A 396 5.75 -13.75 -27.71
C LYS A 396 4.33 -13.22 -27.48
N VAL A 397 4.10 -11.97 -27.84
CA VAL A 397 2.82 -11.30 -27.64
C VAL A 397 2.09 -11.18 -28.99
N TYR A 398 0.82 -11.61 -29.00
CA TYR A 398 -0.09 -11.46 -30.13
C TYR A 398 -1.20 -10.48 -29.75
N THR A 399 -1.40 -9.46 -30.57
CA THR A 399 -2.56 -8.56 -30.45
C THR A 399 -3.63 -9.02 -31.41
N VAL A 400 -4.83 -9.29 -30.91
CA VAL A 400 -5.99 -9.72 -31.70
C VAL A 400 -7.03 -8.61 -31.74
N ASP A 401 -7.38 -8.18 -32.96
CA ASP A 401 -8.45 -7.22 -33.19
C ASP A 401 -9.81 -7.92 -33.14
N MET A 402 -10.56 -7.69 -32.05
CA MET A 402 -11.88 -8.25 -31.85
C MET A 402 -12.95 -7.70 -32.82
N ARG A 403 -12.66 -6.62 -33.52
CA ARG A 403 -13.53 -6.07 -34.58
C ARG A 403 -13.47 -6.97 -35.81
N GLU A 404 -12.29 -7.47 -36.17
CA GLU A 404 -12.10 -8.43 -37.28
C GLU A 404 -12.70 -9.80 -36.92
N GLU A 405 -12.52 -10.29 -35.69
CA GLU A 405 -13.17 -11.50 -35.19
C GLU A 405 -14.72 -11.41 -35.39
N LEU A 406 -15.31 -10.27 -35.01
CA LEU A 406 -16.75 -10.04 -35.19
C LEU A 406 -17.19 -10.03 -36.67
N LYS A 407 -16.39 -9.43 -37.56
CA LYS A 407 -16.64 -9.41 -39.01
C LYS A 407 -16.57 -10.82 -39.60
N ASN A 408 -15.65 -11.65 -39.11
CA ASN A 408 -15.47 -13.05 -39.53
C ASN A 408 -16.50 -14.00 -38.90
N GLY A 409 -17.46 -13.45 -38.10
CA GLY A 409 -18.56 -14.21 -37.51
C GLY A 409 -18.29 -14.74 -36.09
N ASN A 410 -17.07 -14.57 -35.54
CA ASN A 410 -16.79 -14.93 -34.15
C ASN A 410 -17.37 -13.88 -33.22
N ARG A 411 -18.46 -14.26 -32.51
CA ARG A 411 -19.12 -13.44 -31.47
C ARG A 411 -18.71 -13.79 -30.05
N SER A 412 -17.79 -14.75 -29.90
CA SER A 412 -17.28 -15.18 -28.61
C SER A 412 -16.38 -14.10 -27.99
N ILE A 413 -16.20 -14.17 -26.67
CA ILE A 413 -15.15 -13.39 -25.99
C ILE A 413 -13.76 -13.99 -26.22
N LEU A 414 -13.68 -15.28 -26.58
CA LEU A 414 -12.43 -15.95 -26.95
C LEU A 414 -12.24 -15.80 -28.45
N SER A 415 -11.15 -15.18 -28.88
CA SER A 415 -10.73 -15.14 -30.27
C SER A 415 -10.32 -16.51 -30.77
N ASP A 416 -10.33 -16.69 -32.09
CA ASP A 416 -9.90 -17.93 -32.72
C ASP A 416 -8.44 -18.24 -32.38
N ARG A 417 -7.58 -17.22 -32.42
CA ARG A 417 -6.16 -17.36 -32.04
C ARG A 417 -5.95 -17.77 -30.58
N LEU A 418 -6.69 -17.17 -29.63
CA LEU A 418 -6.59 -17.57 -28.24
C LEU A 418 -7.09 -19.00 -28.04
N THR A 419 -8.18 -19.38 -28.70
CA THR A 419 -8.76 -20.74 -28.63
C THR A 419 -7.77 -21.79 -29.15
N GLU A 420 -7.12 -21.54 -30.30
CA GLU A 420 -6.07 -22.40 -30.86
C GLU A 420 -4.92 -22.63 -29.88
N LEU A 421 -4.42 -21.54 -29.25
CA LEU A 421 -3.32 -21.63 -28.30
C LEU A 421 -3.75 -22.29 -26.97
N MET A 422 -5.00 -22.14 -26.57
CA MET A 422 -5.55 -22.86 -25.41
C MET A 422 -5.62 -24.38 -25.68
N GLU A 423 -6.07 -24.79 -26.87
CA GLU A 423 -6.11 -26.20 -27.29
C GLU A 423 -4.70 -26.81 -27.28
N LYS A 424 -3.73 -26.08 -27.87
CA LYS A 424 -2.31 -26.48 -27.84
C LYS A 424 -1.78 -26.62 -26.41
N CYS A 425 -1.99 -25.62 -25.57
CA CYS A 425 -1.50 -25.60 -24.18
C CYS A 425 -2.07 -26.79 -23.37
N LEU A 426 -3.36 -27.10 -23.51
CA LEU A 426 -3.99 -28.25 -22.86
C LEU A 426 -3.45 -29.59 -23.40
N SER A 427 -3.22 -29.70 -24.71
CA SER A 427 -2.65 -30.92 -25.32
C SER A 427 -1.22 -31.21 -24.87
N GLU A 428 -0.46 -30.15 -24.54
CA GLU A 428 0.91 -30.22 -24.01
C GLU A 428 0.96 -30.34 -22.48
N HIS A 429 -0.21 -30.42 -21.80
CA HIS A 429 -0.34 -30.45 -20.33
C HIS A 429 0.30 -29.26 -19.60
N HIS A 430 0.29 -28.09 -20.23
CA HIS A 430 0.77 -26.86 -19.64
C HIS A 430 -0.37 -26.09 -18.98
N GLN A 431 0.00 -25.15 -18.10
CA GLN A 431 -0.96 -24.29 -17.43
C GLN A 431 -1.15 -22.97 -18.21
N MET A 432 -2.35 -22.38 -18.05
CA MET A 432 -2.66 -21.09 -18.63
C MET A 432 -3.40 -20.16 -17.65
N MET A 433 -3.28 -18.86 -17.89
CA MET A 433 -4.00 -17.83 -17.15
C MET A 433 -4.88 -17.01 -18.09
N LEU A 434 -6.15 -16.83 -17.72
CA LEU A 434 -7.08 -15.94 -18.42
C LEU A 434 -7.36 -14.74 -17.53
N PHE A 435 -6.90 -13.59 -17.98
CA PHE A 435 -6.99 -12.34 -17.25
C PHE A 435 -8.13 -11.47 -17.79
N LEU A 436 -9.09 -11.12 -16.92
CA LEU A 436 -10.15 -10.16 -17.23
C LEU A 436 -9.96 -8.90 -16.37
N ASN A 437 -9.63 -7.78 -17.00
CA ASN A 437 -9.45 -6.54 -16.27
C ASN A 437 -10.79 -5.89 -15.96
N ARG A 438 -11.38 -6.24 -14.80
CA ARG A 438 -12.62 -5.63 -14.32
C ARG A 438 -12.38 -4.87 -13.03
N ARG A 439 -12.28 -3.55 -13.09
CA ARG A 439 -12.43 -2.67 -11.93
C ARG A 439 -13.54 -1.65 -12.20
N GLY A 440 -14.55 -1.59 -11.30
CA GLY A 440 -15.54 -0.53 -11.23
C GLY A 440 -16.86 -0.80 -11.97
N TYR A 441 -17.91 -0.09 -11.52
CA TYR A 441 -19.28 -0.12 -12.04
C TYR A 441 -19.50 0.81 -13.25
N ALA A 442 -18.56 1.70 -13.56
CA ALA A 442 -18.68 2.65 -14.65
C ALA A 442 -18.36 1.97 -15.98
N GLY A 443 -19.39 1.56 -16.70
CA GLY A 443 -19.24 1.06 -18.05
C GLY A 443 -19.04 2.23 -19.00
N PHE A 444 -17.86 2.35 -19.63
CA PHE A 444 -17.72 3.19 -20.81
C PHE A 444 -18.53 2.60 -21.96
N VAL A 445 -18.95 3.46 -22.90
CA VAL A 445 -19.72 3.05 -24.07
C VAL A 445 -18.84 3.01 -25.29
N SER A 446 -18.77 1.84 -25.92
CA SER A 446 -17.96 1.63 -27.14
C SER A 446 -18.71 0.86 -28.22
N CYS A 447 -18.31 1.07 -29.45
CA CYS A 447 -18.80 0.33 -30.61
C CYS A 447 -17.92 -0.91 -30.84
N ARG A 448 -18.51 -2.09 -30.82
CA ARG A 448 -17.80 -3.35 -31.05
C ARG A 448 -17.40 -3.55 -32.52
N SER A 449 -18.05 -2.81 -33.44
CA SER A 449 -17.76 -2.95 -34.87
C SER A 449 -16.59 -2.12 -35.33
N CYS A 450 -16.33 -0.94 -34.74
CA CYS A 450 -15.27 -0.04 -35.18
C CYS A 450 -14.35 0.47 -34.06
N GLY A 451 -14.61 0.09 -32.78
CA GLY A 451 -13.82 0.53 -31.64
C GLY A 451 -14.12 1.97 -31.17
N TYR A 452 -15.05 2.70 -31.80
CA TYR A 452 -15.38 4.06 -31.36
C TYR A 452 -15.81 4.08 -29.90
N VAL A 453 -15.26 5.02 -29.12
CA VAL A 453 -15.59 5.24 -27.72
C VAL A 453 -16.20 6.62 -27.55
N VAL A 454 -17.28 6.71 -26.76
CA VAL A 454 -17.94 7.99 -26.47
C VAL A 454 -17.09 8.74 -25.43
N LYS A 455 -16.48 9.83 -25.85
CA LYS A 455 -15.62 10.68 -25.02
C LYS A 455 -16.25 12.02 -24.70
N CYS A 456 -15.86 12.61 -23.58
CA CYS A 456 -16.23 13.96 -23.21
C CYS A 456 -15.53 14.96 -24.12
N PRO A 457 -16.26 15.90 -24.77
CA PRO A 457 -15.66 16.88 -25.67
C PRO A 457 -14.74 17.91 -24.96
N HIS A 458 -14.83 18.01 -23.63
CA HIS A 458 -14.06 18.97 -22.85
C HIS A 458 -12.85 18.36 -22.12
N CYS A 459 -12.91 17.06 -21.79
CA CYS A 459 -11.91 16.42 -20.92
C CYS A 459 -11.18 15.26 -21.59
N ASP A 460 -11.61 14.83 -22.77
CA ASP A 460 -11.11 13.67 -23.55
C ASP A 460 -11.11 12.32 -22.79
N VAL A 461 -11.75 12.26 -21.61
CA VAL A 461 -12.03 11.01 -20.91
C VAL A 461 -13.31 10.39 -21.41
N SER A 462 -13.47 9.05 -21.28
CA SER A 462 -14.71 8.39 -21.66
C SER A 462 -15.88 8.83 -20.81
N LEU A 463 -17.07 8.87 -21.41
CA LEU A 463 -18.32 9.08 -20.69
C LEU A 463 -18.80 7.77 -20.07
N SER A 464 -19.27 7.84 -18.83
CA SER A 464 -19.80 6.70 -18.08
C SER A 464 -21.29 6.55 -18.23
N GLU A 465 -21.75 5.30 -18.50
CA GLU A 465 -23.18 4.98 -18.58
C GLU A 465 -23.83 5.00 -17.19
N HIS A 466 -24.92 5.76 -17.04
CA HIS A 466 -25.73 5.85 -15.83
C HIS A 466 -27.16 5.35 -16.06
N ARG A 467 -27.86 5.05 -14.95
CA ARG A 467 -29.28 4.69 -14.99
C ARG A 467 -30.11 5.77 -15.69
N GLY A 468 -31.11 5.35 -16.46
CA GLY A 468 -31.94 6.27 -17.23
C GLY A 468 -31.37 6.68 -18.59
N GLY A 469 -30.35 5.97 -19.11
CA GLY A 469 -29.80 6.19 -20.44
C GLY A 469 -29.04 7.51 -20.57
N ARG A 470 -28.28 7.88 -19.57
CA ARG A 470 -27.45 9.08 -19.54
C ARG A 470 -25.96 8.70 -19.56
N LEU A 471 -25.17 9.49 -20.28
CA LEU A 471 -23.72 9.41 -20.34
C LEU A 471 -23.15 10.63 -19.63
N ILE A 472 -22.31 10.45 -18.61
CA ILE A 472 -21.84 11.54 -17.74
C ILE A 472 -20.31 11.54 -17.66
N CYS A 473 -19.74 12.74 -17.79
CA CYS A 473 -18.32 12.98 -17.49
C CYS A 473 -18.14 13.28 -15.99
N HIS A 474 -17.32 12.50 -15.30
CA HIS A 474 -17.05 12.67 -13.86
C HIS A 474 -16.02 13.75 -13.54
N TYR A 475 -15.39 14.36 -14.55
CA TYR A 475 -14.51 15.52 -14.38
C TYR A 475 -15.26 16.86 -14.43
N CYS A 476 -15.95 17.12 -15.53
CA CYS A 476 -16.60 18.42 -15.73
C CYS A 476 -18.13 18.40 -15.51
N GLY A 477 -18.75 17.23 -15.41
CA GLY A 477 -20.18 17.08 -15.27
C GLY A 477 -20.95 17.15 -16.59
N HIS A 478 -20.27 17.17 -17.75
CA HIS A 478 -20.92 17.12 -19.06
C HIS A 478 -21.82 15.89 -19.17
N GLU A 479 -23.04 16.07 -19.68
CA GLU A 479 -24.05 15.01 -19.77
C GLU A 479 -24.62 14.94 -21.19
N GLU A 480 -24.75 13.72 -21.71
CA GLU A 480 -25.37 13.39 -22.99
C GLU A 480 -26.38 12.24 -22.85
N ARG A 481 -27.25 12.07 -23.82
CA ARG A 481 -28.10 10.88 -23.89
C ARG A 481 -27.39 9.70 -24.48
N MET A 482 -27.76 8.50 -24.00
CA MET A 482 -27.22 7.24 -24.55
C MET A 482 -27.54 7.16 -26.05
N ILE A 483 -26.50 6.91 -26.85
CA ILE A 483 -26.59 6.73 -28.28
C ILE A 483 -26.97 5.27 -28.62
N LYS A 484 -27.85 5.08 -29.58
CA LYS A 484 -28.33 3.75 -30.02
C LYS A 484 -27.59 3.21 -31.23
N THR A 485 -26.96 4.08 -31.99
CA THR A 485 -26.20 3.78 -33.21
C THR A 485 -24.86 4.49 -33.14
N CYS A 486 -23.81 3.84 -33.60
CA CYS A 486 -22.46 4.40 -33.58
C CYS A 486 -22.36 5.60 -34.55
N PRO A 487 -21.94 6.79 -34.08
CA PRO A 487 -21.82 7.97 -34.94
C PRO A 487 -20.69 7.85 -35.96
N SER A 488 -19.72 6.95 -35.74
CA SER A 488 -18.60 6.74 -36.65
C SER A 488 -18.91 5.75 -37.79
N CYS A 489 -19.60 4.63 -37.51
CA CYS A 489 -19.83 3.58 -38.51
C CYS A 489 -21.29 3.16 -38.70
N GLY A 490 -22.24 3.80 -38.01
CA GLY A 490 -23.70 3.49 -38.11
C GLY A 490 -24.10 2.14 -37.49
N SER A 491 -23.19 1.39 -36.87
CA SER A 491 -23.50 0.08 -36.31
C SER A 491 -24.39 0.17 -35.07
N PRO A 492 -25.37 -0.76 -34.90
CA PRO A 492 -26.15 -0.87 -33.67
C PRO A 492 -25.40 -1.53 -32.50
N TYR A 493 -24.22 -2.08 -32.73
CA TYR A 493 -23.39 -2.78 -31.73
C TYR A 493 -22.60 -1.80 -30.86
N ILE A 494 -23.26 -0.73 -30.37
CA ILE A 494 -22.67 0.24 -29.44
C ILE A 494 -23.34 0.09 -28.08
N GLY A 495 -22.53 0.02 -27.03
CA GLY A 495 -23.02 -0.15 -25.65
C GLY A 495 -21.92 -0.39 -24.64
N GLY A 496 -22.33 -0.49 -23.37
CA GLY A 496 -21.41 -0.84 -22.28
C GLY A 496 -20.97 -2.30 -22.33
N PHE A 497 -19.70 -2.55 -21.97
CA PHE A 497 -19.17 -3.93 -21.84
C PHE A 497 -19.54 -4.49 -20.46
N ARG A 498 -20.23 -5.65 -20.42
CA ARG A 498 -20.82 -6.19 -19.18
C ARG A 498 -20.45 -7.68 -18.93
N MET A 499 -19.22 -8.09 -19.14
CA MET A 499 -18.82 -9.46 -18.88
C MET A 499 -18.08 -9.61 -17.55
N GLY A 500 -18.36 -10.72 -16.80
CA GLY A 500 -17.71 -11.06 -15.54
C GLY A 500 -16.91 -12.36 -15.63
N THR A 501 -16.05 -12.59 -14.64
CA THR A 501 -15.22 -13.80 -14.51
C THR A 501 -16.05 -15.09 -14.48
N GLN A 502 -17.25 -15.05 -13.87
CA GLN A 502 -18.17 -16.20 -13.87
C GLN A 502 -18.59 -16.59 -15.27
N GLN A 503 -18.97 -15.60 -16.11
CA GLN A 503 -19.39 -15.88 -17.50
C GLN A 503 -18.24 -16.41 -18.35
N VAL A 504 -17.01 -15.96 -18.07
CA VAL A 504 -15.80 -16.51 -18.72
C VAL A 504 -15.57 -17.95 -18.28
N GLU A 505 -15.71 -18.24 -16.99
CA GLU A 505 -15.59 -19.61 -16.44
C GLU A 505 -16.59 -20.57 -17.08
N ASP A 506 -17.88 -20.18 -17.17
CA ASP A 506 -18.93 -20.98 -17.76
C ASP A 506 -18.67 -21.27 -19.25
N LEU A 507 -18.19 -20.25 -19.99
CA LEU A 507 -17.82 -20.38 -21.40
C LEU A 507 -16.64 -21.34 -21.61
N VAL A 508 -15.58 -21.18 -20.78
CA VAL A 508 -14.39 -22.05 -20.85
C VAL A 508 -14.73 -23.48 -20.49
N LYS A 509 -15.49 -23.74 -19.44
CA LYS A 509 -15.96 -25.09 -19.07
C LYS A 509 -16.80 -25.74 -20.16
N LYS A 510 -17.63 -24.95 -20.86
CA LYS A 510 -18.44 -25.45 -21.99
C LYS A 510 -17.58 -25.80 -23.20
N ARG A 511 -16.54 -25.01 -23.49
CA ARG A 511 -15.65 -25.19 -24.65
C ARG A 511 -14.60 -26.28 -24.40
N PHE A 512 -14.11 -26.40 -23.16
CA PHE A 512 -13.06 -27.32 -22.74
C PHE A 512 -13.53 -28.15 -21.52
N PRO A 513 -14.47 -29.09 -21.70
CA PRO A 513 -15.07 -29.85 -20.58
C PRO A 513 -14.07 -30.70 -19.77
N GLN A 514 -12.93 -31.05 -20.38
CA GLN A 514 -11.84 -31.82 -19.76
C GLN A 514 -10.90 -30.97 -18.91
N ALA A 515 -10.91 -29.64 -19.06
CA ALA A 515 -9.98 -28.77 -18.36
C ALA A 515 -10.42 -28.51 -16.91
N ARG A 516 -9.46 -28.56 -15.99
CA ARG A 516 -9.65 -28.20 -14.59
C ARG A 516 -9.52 -26.69 -14.46
N VAL A 517 -10.61 -26.00 -14.16
CA VAL A 517 -10.69 -24.54 -14.13
C VAL A 517 -10.82 -24.03 -12.70
N LEU A 518 -9.95 -23.12 -12.29
CA LEU A 518 -10.05 -22.34 -11.06
C LEU A 518 -10.38 -20.89 -11.38
N ARG A 519 -11.23 -20.27 -10.52
CA ARG A 519 -11.57 -18.86 -10.61
C ARG A 519 -11.12 -18.12 -9.35
N MET A 520 -10.50 -16.96 -9.55
CA MET A 520 -10.00 -16.08 -8.49
C MET A 520 -10.48 -14.65 -8.68
N ASP A 521 -11.46 -14.24 -7.90
CA ASP A 521 -12.01 -12.90 -7.84
C ASP A 521 -12.43 -12.54 -6.41
N LEU A 522 -13.00 -11.34 -6.21
CA LEU A 522 -13.44 -10.88 -4.90
C LEU A 522 -14.49 -11.81 -4.27
N ASP A 523 -15.33 -12.48 -5.08
CA ASP A 523 -16.38 -13.33 -4.56
C ASP A 523 -15.82 -14.69 -4.07
N THR A 524 -14.85 -15.24 -4.78
CA THR A 524 -14.21 -16.53 -4.41
C THR A 524 -13.18 -16.38 -3.28
N THR A 525 -12.71 -15.17 -3.01
CA THR A 525 -11.64 -14.88 -2.03
C THR A 525 -12.13 -14.19 -0.74
N LYS A 526 -13.44 -14.14 -0.49
CA LYS A 526 -14.03 -13.55 0.74
C LYS A 526 -13.57 -14.22 2.04
N ASN A 527 -13.28 -15.51 2.01
CA ASN A 527 -12.78 -16.25 3.17
C ASN A 527 -11.29 -15.99 3.39
N LYS A 528 -10.88 -15.90 4.66
CA LYS A 528 -9.52 -15.53 5.10
C LYS A 528 -8.40 -16.33 4.39
N ASP A 529 -8.66 -17.61 4.03
CA ASP A 529 -7.68 -18.50 3.38
C ASP A 529 -8.02 -18.81 1.92
N GLY A 530 -9.10 -18.24 1.37
CA GLY A 530 -9.57 -18.55 0.01
C GLY A 530 -8.54 -18.23 -1.07
N HIS A 531 -7.87 -17.10 -0.90
CA HIS A 531 -6.81 -16.64 -1.80
C HIS A 531 -5.62 -17.63 -1.84
N GLU A 532 -5.10 -18.01 -0.67
CA GLU A 532 -3.93 -18.90 -0.57
C GLU A 532 -4.24 -20.31 -1.06
N LYS A 533 -5.45 -20.83 -0.80
CA LYS A 533 -5.88 -22.15 -1.28
C LYS A 533 -5.93 -22.24 -2.80
N ILE A 534 -6.51 -21.23 -3.47
CA ILE A 534 -6.61 -21.21 -4.94
C ILE A 534 -5.21 -21.15 -5.56
N LEU A 535 -4.33 -20.30 -5.02
CA LEU A 535 -2.98 -20.15 -5.53
C LEU A 535 -2.13 -21.39 -5.28
N SER A 536 -2.25 -22.01 -4.11
CA SER A 536 -1.54 -23.27 -3.81
C SER A 536 -2.01 -24.40 -4.69
N ALA A 537 -3.31 -24.55 -4.91
CA ALA A 537 -3.85 -25.56 -5.82
C ALA A 537 -3.36 -25.36 -7.26
N PHE A 538 -3.30 -24.11 -7.74
CA PHE A 538 -2.77 -23.82 -9.07
C PHE A 538 -1.26 -24.06 -9.14
N ALA A 539 -0.50 -23.65 -8.11
CA ALA A 539 0.95 -23.89 -8.04
C ALA A 539 1.32 -25.40 -7.97
N ASN A 540 0.44 -26.22 -7.39
CA ASN A 540 0.59 -27.68 -7.31
C ASN A 540 0.04 -28.40 -8.56
N GLU A 541 -0.26 -27.69 -9.65
CA GLU A 541 -0.78 -28.23 -10.90
C GLU A 541 -2.12 -29.00 -10.74
N GLU A 542 -2.91 -28.65 -9.71
CA GLU A 542 -4.25 -29.20 -9.50
C GLU A 542 -5.29 -28.64 -10.49
N ALA A 543 -4.92 -27.57 -11.23
CA ALA A 543 -5.75 -26.97 -12.27
C ALA A 543 -4.91 -26.54 -13.48
N ASP A 544 -5.55 -26.59 -14.66
CA ASP A 544 -4.96 -26.29 -15.95
C ASP A 544 -5.17 -24.81 -16.31
N ILE A 545 -6.32 -24.24 -15.90
CA ILE A 545 -6.73 -22.87 -16.25
C ILE A 545 -7.04 -22.09 -14.98
N LEU A 546 -6.37 -20.95 -14.81
CA LEU A 546 -6.69 -19.96 -13.79
C LEU A 546 -7.36 -18.74 -14.43
N ILE A 547 -8.62 -18.49 -14.10
CA ILE A 547 -9.38 -17.31 -14.56
C ILE A 547 -9.44 -16.31 -13.43
N GLY A 548 -9.11 -15.04 -13.70
CA GLY A 548 -9.24 -14.05 -12.64
C GLY A 548 -9.05 -12.61 -13.10
N THR A 549 -9.06 -11.74 -12.09
CA THR A 549 -8.82 -10.30 -12.26
C THR A 549 -7.36 -9.96 -11.92
N GLN A 550 -7.05 -8.70 -11.63
CA GLN A 550 -5.70 -8.23 -11.28
C GLN A 550 -5.02 -9.03 -10.16
N MET A 551 -5.78 -9.78 -9.35
CA MET A 551 -5.23 -10.58 -8.26
C MET A 551 -4.33 -11.71 -8.76
N ILE A 552 -4.62 -12.31 -9.94
CA ILE A 552 -3.82 -13.42 -10.47
C ILE A 552 -2.50 -12.95 -11.12
N VAL A 553 -2.42 -11.67 -11.51
CA VAL A 553 -1.26 -11.12 -12.20
C VAL A 553 -0.15 -10.71 -11.22
N LYS A 554 -0.47 -10.53 -9.92
CA LYS A 554 0.43 -9.93 -8.93
C LYS A 554 1.02 -10.95 -7.96
N GLY A 555 2.31 -10.82 -7.67
CA GLY A 555 2.97 -11.44 -6.51
C GLY A 555 3.25 -12.94 -6.57
N HIS A 556 2.84 -13.67 -7.62
CA HIS A 556 3.03 -15.13 -7.70
C HIS A 556 3.82 -15.54 -8.92
N ASP A 557 4.60 -16.60 -8.77
CA ASP A 557 5.39 -17.21 -9.83
C ASP A 557 4.90 -18.63 -10.08
N PHE A 558 4.45 -18.88 -11.33
CA PHE A 558 3.93 -20.17 -11.77
C PHE A 558 4.76 -20.66 -12.96
N PRO A 559 5.77 -21.49 -12.72
CA PRO A 559 6.67 -21.98 -13.79
C PRO A 559 5.98 -22.77 -14.89
N GLY A 560 4.84 -23.40 -14.59
CA GLY A 560 4.03 -24.18 -15.54
C GLY A 560 3.19 -23.34 -16.50
N VAL A 561 3.09 -22.02 -16.30
CA VAL A 561 2.28 -21.14 -17.15
C VAL A 561 3.01 -20.78 -18.43
N THR A 562 2.53 -21.32 -19.55
CA THR A 562 3.06 -21.03 -20.90
C THR A 562 2.17 -20.10 -21.71
N LEU A 563 0.87 -19.97 -21.39
CA LEU A 563 -0.09 -19.13 -22.09
C LEU A 563 -0.78 -18.13 -21.13
N VAL A 564 -0.82 -16.87 -21.54
CA VAL A 564 -1.64 -15.83 -20.86
C VAL A 564 -2.59 -15.21 -21.88
N GLY A 565 -3.90 -15.35 -21.65
CA GLY A 565 -4.95 -14.68 -22.41
C GLY A 565 -5.46 -13.44 -21.67
N ILE A 566 -5.31 -12.26 -22.26
CA ILE A 566 -5.84 -11.00 -21.75
C ILE A 566 -7.14 -10.69 -22.46
N LEU A 567 -8.23 -10.83 -21.74
CA LEU A 567 -9.59 -10.64 -22.27
C LEU A 567 -10.02 -9.19 -22.11
N ALA A 568 -10.48 -8.56 -23.22
CA ALA A 568 -11.02 -7.21 -23.21
C ALA A 568 -10.09 -6.17 -22.55
N ALA A 569 -8.90 -5.98 -23.12
CA ALA A 569 -7.91 -5.00 -22.66
C ALA A 569 -8.49 -3.57 -22.55
N ASP A 570 -9.47 -3.25 -23.39
CA ASP A 570 -10.19 -1.97 -23.44
C ASP A 570 -10.88 -1.59 -22.13
N MET A 571 -11.25 -2.55 -21.28
CA MET A 571 -11.96 -2.28 -20.01
C MET A 571 -11.17 -1.39 -19.05
N SER A 572 -9.86 -1.41 -19.10
CA SER A 572 -9.01 -0.51 -18.31
C SER A 572 -8.59 0.73 -19.07
N LEU A 573 -8.55 0.63 -20.39
CA LEU A 573 -8.09 1.69 -21.27
C LEU A 573 -9.00 2.92 -21.21
N TYR A 574 -10.30 2.68 -21.15
CA TYR A 574 -11.32 3.72 -21.17
C TYR A 574 -11.99 3.93 -19.81
N GLY A 575 -11.18 4.02 -18.75
CA GLY A 575 -11.63 4.45 -17.43
C GLY A 575 -11.94 5.95 -17.41
N ASP A 576 -12.56 6.39 -16.32
CA ASP A 576 -12.89 7.79 -16.04
C ASP A 576 -11.70 8.55 -15.37
N ASP A 577 -10.48 8.09 -15.54
CA ASP A 577 -9.25 8.63 -14.94
C ASP A 577 -8.20 8.84 -16.03
N TYR A 578 -7.49 9.98 -16.00
CA TYR A 578 -6.43 10.30 -16.95
C TYR A 578 -5.26 9.29 -16.94
N ARG A 579 -5.09 8.51 -15.86
CA ARG A 579 -4.09 7.43 -15.76
C ARG A 579 -4.55 6.11 -16.40
N SER A 580 -5.71 6.06 -17.04
CA SER A 580 -6.26 4.80 -17.58
C SER A 580 -5.33 4.17 -18.62
N GLY A 581 -4.72 4.95 -19.50
CA GLY A 581 -3.73 4.48 -20.49
C GLY A 581 -2.50 3.88 -19.82
N GLU A 582 -1.93 4.59 -18.85
CA GLU A 582 -0.78 4.12 -18.06
C GLU A 582 -1.07 2.83 -17.30
N ARG A 583 -2.19 2.79 -16.58
CA ARG A 583 -2.60 1.58 -15.83
C ARG A 583 -2.84 0.39 -16.75
N THR A 584 -3.38 0.63 -17.94
CA THR A 584 -3.56 -0.43 -18.94
C THR A 584 -2.22 -0.96 -19.42
N PHE A 585 -1.30 -0.09 -19.81
CA PHE A 585 0.06 -0.48 -20.20
C PHE A 585 0.71 -1.32 -19.09
N GLN A 586 0.73 -0.85 -17.84
CA GLN A 586 1.32 -1.53 -16.69
C GLN A 586 0.73 -2.92 -16.48
N LEU A 587 -0.59 -3.05 -16.55
CA LEU A 587 -1.29 -4.33 -16.38
C LEU A 587 -1.00 -5.31 -17.51
N LEU A 588 -0.96 -4.84 -18.77
CA LEU A 588 -0.66 -5.69 -19.91
C LEU A 588 0.77 -6.23 -19.85
N VAL A 589 1.75 -5.40 -19.52
CA VAL A 589 3.14 -5.81 -19.37
C VAL A 589 3.32 -6.73 -18.16
N GLN A 590 2.68 -6.46 -17.03
CA GLN A 590 2.72 -7.36 -15.86
C GLN A 590 2.10 -8.72 -16.18
N ALA A 591 0.96 -8.75 -16.88
CA ALA A 591 0.30 -9.99 -17.27
C ALA A 591 1.16 -10.75 -18.29
N ALA A 592 1.72 -10.08 -19.27
CA ALA A 592 2.65 -10.69 -20.23
C ALA A 592 3.88 -11.30 -19.53
N GLY A 593 4.41 -10.60 -18.53
CA GLY A 593 5.53 -11.09 -17.74
C GLY A 593 5.26 -12.35 -16.90
N ARG A 594 4.02 -12.88 -16.87
CA ARG A 594 3.69 -14.15 -16.18
C ARG A 594 3.92 -15.37 -17.06
N ALA A 595 3.84 -15.23 -18.38
CA ALA A 595 4.11 -16.32 -19.30
C ALA A 595 5.61 -16.62 -19.41
N GLY A 596 5.98 -17.91 -19.48
CA GLY A 596 7.34 -18.34 -19.75
C GLY A 596 8.35 -18.02 -18.65
N ARG A 597 7.98 -18.18 -17.37
CA ARG A 597 8.90 -18.07 -16.23
C ARG A 597 9.63 -19.36 -15.91
N GLY A 598 9.16 -20.48 -16.45
CA GLY A 598 9.83 -21.76 -16.40
C GLY A 598 10.83 -21.90 -17.55
N ASN A 599 11.20 -23.14 -17.85
CA ASN A 599 12.13 -23.46 -18.97
C ASN A 599 11.49 -23.39 -20.36
N LEU A 600 10.17 -23.17 -20.43
CA LEU A 600 9.39 -23.17 -21.67
C LEU A 600 9.14 -21.73 -22.14
N PRO A 601 9.09 -21.49 -23.47
CA PRO A 601 8.74 -20.18 -24.00
C PRO A 601 7.29 -19.82 -23.68
N GLY A 602 7.04 -18.56 -23.36
CA GLY A 602 5.69 -18.06 -23.08
C GLY A 602 5.02 -17.44 -24.30
N GLU A 603 3.70 -17.59 -24.40
CA GLU A 603 2.84 -16.94 -25.38
C GLU A 603 1.78 -16.09 -24.67
N VAL A 604 1.47 -14.92 -25.23
CA VAL A 604 0.48 -13.99 -24.67
C VAL A 604 -0.45 -13.54 -25.78
N VAL A 605 -1.75 -13.52 -25.51
CA VAL A 605 -2.77 -13.01 -26.43
C VAL A 605 -3.47 -11.82 -25.78
N ILE A 606 -3.35 -10.64 -26.39
CA ILE A 606 -4.08 -9.43 -25.98
C ILE A 606 -5.27 -9.26 -26.92
N GLN A 607 -6.49 -9.40 -26.41
CA GLN A 607 -7.72 -9.19 -27.16
C GLN A 607 -8.27 -7.76 -26.90
N THR A 608 -8.50 -7.01 -27.97
CA THR A 608 -8.89 -5.61 -27.89
C THR A 608 -9.75 -5.17 -29.07
N TYR A 609 -10.59 -4.14 -28.86
CA TYR A 609 -11.32 -3.43 -29.92
C TYR A 609 -10.58 -2.15 -30.38
N SER A 610 -9.40 -1.87 -29.78
CA SER A 610 -8.59 -0.67 -30.07
C SER A 610 -7.10 -1.04 -30.24
N PRO A 611 -6.76 -1.94 -31.19
CA PRO A 611 -5.39 -2.44 -31.35
C PRO A 611 -4.36 -1.35 -31.72
N GLU A 612 -4.83 -0.20 -32.20
CA GLU A 612 -4.00 0.94 -32.57
C GLU A 612 -3.60 1.83 -31.37
N HIS A 613 -4.23 1.64 -30.21
CA HIS A 613 -3.99 2.49 -29.04
C HIS A 613 -2.56 2.33 -28.52
N SER A 614 -1.87 3.45 -28.27
CA SER A 614 -0.47 3.49 -27.85
C SER A 614 -0.15 2.55 -26.68
N SER A 615 -0.99 2.55 -25.63
CA SER A 615 -0.82 1.67 -24.47
C SER A 615 -0.82 0.18 -24.84
N ILE A 616 -1.59 -0.22 -25.86
CA ILE A 616 -1.68 -1.62 -26.33
C ILE A 616 -0.50 -1.95 -27.23
N VAL A 617 -0.21 -1.08 -28.21
CA VAL A 617 0.90 -1.25 -29.15
C VAL A 617 2.23 -1.37 -28.42
N ASN A 618 2.49 -0.46 -27.48
CA ASN A 618 3.75 -0.43 -26.74
C ASN A 618 3.82 -1.53 -25.67
N ALA A 619 2.69 -1.91 -25.05
CA ALA A 619 2.66 -3.07 -24.15
C ALA A 619 2.94 -4.39 -24.88
N ALA A 620 2.42 -4.56 -26.10
CA ALA A 620 2.70 -5.74 -26.91
C ALA A 620 4.18 -5.86 -27.27
N LYS A 621 4.87 -4.74 -27.50
CA LYS A 621 6.32 -4.65 -27.72
C LYS A 621 7.14 -4.69 -26.42
N GLN A 622 6.48 -4.50 -25.27
CA GLN A 622 7.10 -4.30 -23.96
C GLN A 622 8.04 -3.08 -23.95
N ASP A 623 7.71 -2.06 -24.70
CA ASP A 623 8.46 -0.83 -24.89
C ASP A 623 7.88 0.29 -24.00
N TYR A 624 8.46 0.45 -22.82
CA TYR A 624 8.05 1.48 -21.88
C TYR A 624 8.47 2.89 -22.35
N GLU A 625 9.63 3.03 -22.97
CA GLU A 625 10.16 4.33 -23.38
C GLU A 625 9.25 4.98 -24.45
N SER A 626 8.89 4.23 -25.49
CA SER A 626 7.94 4.71 -26.49
C SER A 626 6.56 5.02 -25.90
N PHE A 627 6.09 4.19 -24.96
CA PHE A 627 4.86 4.47 -24.22
C PHE A 627 4.96 5.79 -23.44
N TYR A 628 6.06 6.01 -22.73
CA TYR A 628 6.27 7.23 -21.94
C TYR A 628 6.27 8.50 -22.80
N GLU A 629 6.95 8.49 -23.94
CA GLU A 629 7.03 9.63 -24.88
C GLU A 629 5.63 10.06 -25.34
N GLU A 630 4.78 9.08 -25.70
CA GLU A 630 3.41 9.38 -26.15
C GLU A 630 2.53 9.84 -24.98
N GLU A 631 2.60 9.16 -23.83
CA GLU A 631 1.80 9.47 -22.65
C GLU A 631 2.16 10.85 -22.05
N ILE A 632 3.45 11.19 -21.95
CA ILE A 632 3.86 12.49 -21.40
C ILE A 632 3.48 13.64 -22.34
N SER A 633 3.48 13.41 -23.66
CA SER A 633 3.02 14.38 -24.64
C SER A 633 1.53 14.65 -24.49
N TYR A 634 0.72 13.60 -24.31
CA TYR A 634 -0.70 13.72 -23.99
C TYR A 634 -0.94 14.49 -22.69
N ARG A 635 -0.19 14.17 -21.62
CA ARG A 635 -0.34 14.85 -20.33
C ARG A 635 0.05 16.32 -20.38
N ARG A 636 1.07 16.69 -21.17
CA ARG A 636 1.43 18.08 -21.43
C ARG A 636 0.30 18.83 -22.14
N LEU A 637 -0.25 18.25 -23.19
CA LEU A 637 -1.35 18.85 -23.95
C LEU A 637 -2.61 19.06 -23.08
N MET A 638 -2.93 18.09 -22.24
CA MET A 638 -4.14 18.11 -21.42
C MET A 638 -3.95 18.74 -20.02
N GLY A 639 -2.74 19.14 -19.65
CA GLY A 639 -2.42 19.68 -18.33
C GLY A 639 -2.67 18.67 -17.21
N TYR A 640 -2.14 17.43 -17.35
CA TYR A 640 -2.21 16.40 -16.31
C TYR A 640 -0.85 16.14 -15.67
N PRO A 641 -0.80 15.64 -14.42
CA PRO A 641 0.45 15.26 -13.76
C PRO A 641 1.26 14.24 -14.59
N PRO A 642 2.59 14.36 -14.62
CA PRO A 642 3.44 15.32 -13.90
C PRO A 642 3.67 16.65 -14.63
N ALA A 643 3.09 16.86 -15.81
CA ALA A 643 3.26 18.11 -16.59
C ALA A 643 2.57 19.31 -15.93
N ALA A 644 1.50 19.07 -15.17
CA ALA A 644 0.84 20.07 -14.33
C ALA A 644 0.38 19.42 -13.02
N GLY A 645 0.27 20.19 -11.95
CA GLY A 645 -0.35 19.75 -10.70
C GLY A 645 -1.88 19.66 -10.86
N LEU A 646 -2.49 18.69 -10.21
CA LEU A 646 -3.94 18.49 -10.16
C LEU A 646 -4.37 18.39 -8.69
N MET A 647 -5.29 19.25 -8.26
CA MET A 647 -5.89 19.16 -6.93
C MET A 647 -7.39 18.93 -7.04
N ALA A 648 -7.89 17.89 -6.38
CA ALA A 648 -9.33 17.66 -6.23
C ALA A 648 -9.84 18.20 -4.89
N ILE A 649 -10.99 18.82 -4.91
CA ILE A 649 -11.73 19.28 -3.74
C ILE A 649 -13.02 18.46 -3.68
N TYR A 650 -13.07 17.49 -2.78
CA TYR A 650 -14.24 16.67 -2.54
C TYR A 650 -15.14 17.34 -1.49
N ALA A 651 -16.39 17.59 -1.84
CA ALA A 651 -17.41 18.04 -0.91
C ALA A 651 -18.49 16.96 -0.76
N SER A 652 -18.96 16.72 0.46
CA SER A 652 -20.02 15.75 0.74
C SER A 652 -20.95 16.19 1.86
N GLY A 653 -22.23 15.80 1.77
CA GLY A 653 -23.25 16.15 2.75
C GLY A 653 -24.57 15.42 2.49
N ALA A 654 -25.46 15.41 3.50
CA ALA A 654 -26.75 14.74 3.41
C ALA A 654 -27.78 15.55 2.59
N ASP A 655 -27.62 16.87 2.53
CA ASP A 655 -28.50 17.78 1.78
C ASP A 655 -27.88 18.09 0.41
N GLU A 656 -28.51 17.61 -0.66
CA GLU A 656 -28.01 17.77 -2.03
C GLU A 656 -28.10 19.24 -2.51
N ALA A 657 -29.13 19.97 -2.12
CA ALA A 657 -29.34 21.36 -2.54
C ALA A 657 -28.29 22.26 -1.90
N LEU A 658 -28.05 22.09 -0.59
CA LEU A 658 -26.99 22.78 0.15
C LEU A 658 -25.62 22.45 -0.42
N LEU A 659 -25.33 21.17 -0.68
CA LEU A 659 -24.06 20.72 -1.26
C LEU A 659 -23.80 21.34 -2.63
N THR A 660 -24.81 21.37 -3.49
CA THR A 660 -24.69 21.95 -4.84
C THR A 660 -24.39 23.45 -4.76
N LYS A 661 -25.13 24.20 -3.90
CA LYS A 661 -24.89 25.62 -3.67
C LYS A 661 -23.52 25.90 -3.09
N ALA A 662 -23.11 25.14 -2.08
CA ALA A 662 -21.81 25.25 -1.44
C ALA A 662 -20.66 24.94 -2.41
N SER A 663 -20.80 23.93 -3.26
CA SER A 663 -19.81 23.60 -4.29
C SER A 663 -19.64 24.72 -5.32
N GLY A 664 -20.72 25.44 -5.66
CA GLY A 664 -20.64 26.64 -6.48
C GLY A 664 -19.80 27.73 -5.80
N TYR A 665 -20.05 28.05 -4.52
CA TYR A 665 -19.26 29.02 -3.78
C TYR A 665 -17.79 28.63 -3.65
N LEU A 666 -17.48 27.33 -3.44
CA LEU A 666 -16.10 26.86 -3.42
C LEU A 666 -15.40 27.08 -4.77
N LYS A 667 -16.07 26.80 -5.88
CA LYS A 667 -15.56 27.08 -7.23
C LYS A 667 -15.26 28.56 -7.42
N ASP A 668 -16.27 29.42 -7.15
CA ASP A 668 -16.13 30.86 -7.33
C ASP A 668 -15.04 31.45 -6.44
N PHE A 669 -14.89 30.93 -5.23
CA PHE A 669 -13.81 31.34 -4.34
C PHE A 669 -12.45 30.87 -4.85
N ALA A 670 -12.33 29.63 -5.36
CA ALA A 670 -11.09 29.14 -5.93
C ALA A 670 -10.60 30.01 -7.09
N VAL A 671 -11.51 30.41 -7.99
CA VAL A 671 -11.20 31.33 -9.10
C VAL A 671 -10.69 32.66 -8.55
N ARG A 672 -11.39 33.26 -7.58
CA ARG A 672 -10.97 34.54 -6.96
C ARG A 672 -9.65 34.42 -6.20
N ALA A 673 -9.43 33.29 -5.51
CA ALA A 673 -8.19 33.05 -4.76
C ALA A 673 -6.96 32.89 -5.67
N ALA A 674 -7.16 32.39 -6.89
CA ALA A 674 -6.09 32.32 -7.89
C ALA A 674 -5.72 33.70 -8.43
N GLY A 675 -6.69 34.65 -8.53
CA GLY A 675 -6.47 35.94 -9.12
C GLY A 675 -6.08 35.81 -10.60
N GLU A 676 -4.94 36.41 -10.96
CA GLU A 676 -4.38 36.33 -12.33
C GLU A 676 -3.44 35.14 -12.54
N ALA A 677 -3.22 34.32 -11.50
CA ALA A 677 -2.34 33.15 -11.62
C ALA A 677 -2.93 32.11 -12.59
N PRO A 678 -2.10 31.46 -13.42
CA PRO A 678 -2.57 30.50 -14.42
C PRO A 678 -3.05 29.22 -13.73
N MET A 679 -4.36 29.14 -13.52
CA MET A 679 -5.03 28.00 -12.90
C MET A 679 -6.40 27.76 -13.56
N ALA A 680 -6.65 26.52 -13.97
CA ALA A 680 -7.97 26.09 -14.47
C ALA A 680 -8.80 25.50 -13.33
N VAL A 681 -10.09 25.83 -13.29
CA VAL A 681 -11.09 25.31 -12.35
C VAL A 681 -12.17 24.54 -13.10
N ILE A 682 -12.29 23.24 -12.84
CA ILE A 682 -13.19 22.32 -13.54
C ILE A 682 -14.22 21.77 -12.55
N GLY A 683 -15.48 21.68 -12.97
CA GLY A 683 -16.59 21.26 -12.11
C GLY A 683 -17.39 22.46 -11.57
N PRO A 684 -18.21 22.28 -10.49
CA PRO A 684 -18.40 21.07 -9.72
C PRO A 684 -19.10 19.94 -10.48
N ALA A 685 -18.63 18.71 -10.32
CA ALA A 685 -19.20 17.53 -10.93
C ALA A 685 -19.55 16.46 -9.88
N SER A 686 -20.38 15.48 -10.24
CA SER A 686 -20.57 14.29 -9.42
C SER A 686 -19.47 13.29 -9.72
N PRO A 687 -18.72 12.76 -8.72
CA PRO A 687 -17.77 11.69 -8.96
C PRO A 687 -18.46 10.40 -9.40
N GLY A 688 -17.72 9.37 -9.85
CA GLY A 688 -18.25 8.11 -10.36
C GLY A 688 -19.34 7.47 -9.49
N ILE A 689 -19.26 7.66 -8.17
CA ILE A 689 -20.32 7.34 -7.22
C ILE A 689 -20.77 8.65 -6.56
N GLY A 690 -21.82 9.24 -7.06
CA GLY A 690 -22.34 10.54 -6.60
C GLY A 690 -23.08 10.50 -5.25
N LYS A 691 -23.50 9.31 -4.76
CA LYS A 691 -24.20 9.13 -3.48
C LYS A 691 -23.84 7.79 -2.84
N ILE A 692 -23.48 7.80 -1.56
CA ILE A 692 -23.19 6.61 -0.74
C ILE A 692 -23.85 6.79 0.63
N ASN A 693 -24.65 5.80 1.07
CA ASN A 693 -25.33 5.83 2.38
C ASN A 693 -26.02 7.18 2.66
N ASP A 694 -26.80 7.64 1.70
CA ASP A 694 -27.53 8.93 1.73
C ASP A 694 -26.67 10.20 1.83
N ILE A 695 -25.36 10.08 1.65
CA ILE A 695 -24.43 11.20 1.55
C ILE A 695 -24.15 11.49 0.07
N TYR A 696 -24.54 12.68 -0.39
CA TYR A 696 -24.24 13.19 -1.72
C TYR A 696 -22.79 13.67 -1.80
N ARG A 697 -22.20 13.61 -3.00
CA ARG A 697 -20.79 13.94 -3.24
C ARG A 697 -20.63 14.81 -4.48
N LYS A 698 -19.78 15.82 -4.39
CA LYS A 698 -19.33 16.68 -5.50
C LYS A 698 -17.81 16.79 -5.47
N VAL A 699 -17.23 17.06 -6.64
CA VAL A 699 -15.79 17.27 -6.81
C VAL A 699 -15.54 18.49 -7.70
N ILE A 700 -14.51 19.26 -7.35
CA ILE A 700 -13.98 20.37 -8.14
C ILE A 700 -12.50 20.07 -8.35
N TYR A 701 -12.03 20.21 -9.59
CA TYR A 701 -10.61 20.03 -9.91
C TYR A 701 -9.97 21.39 -10.20
N LEU A 702 -8.77 21.58 -9.64
CA LEU A 702 -7.91 22.72 -9.92
C LEU A 702 -6.66 22.21 -10.62
N LYS A 703 -6.26 22.83 -11.74
CA LYS A 703 -5.07 22.50 -12.51
C LYS A 703 -4.16 23.70 -12.64
N SER A 704 -2.86 23.51 -12.42
CA SER A 704 -1.84 24.54 -12.67
C SER A 704 -0.50 23.88 -12.97
N GLU A 705 0.28 24.44 -13.87
CA GLU A 705 1.66 24.00 -14.12
C GLU A 705 2.58 24.23 -12.91
N ASP A 706 2.26 25.23 -12.07
CA ASP A 706 2.96 25.49 -10.82
C ASP A 706 2.15 25.00 -9.62
N GLU A 707 2.58 23.92 -8.99
CA GLU A 707 1.95 23.37 -7.78
C GLU A 707 1.90 24.37 -6.61
N ARG A 708 2.82 25.35 -6.55
CA ARG A 708 2.82 26.38 -5.51
C ARG A 708 1.55 27.22 -5.56
N ILE A 709 0.99 27.44 -6.75
CA ILE A 709 -0.29 28.15 -6.93
C ILE A 709 -1.42 27.33 -6.31
N LEU A 710 -1.47 26.02 -6.58
CA LEU A 710 -2.47 25.14 -5.99
C LEU A 710 -2.39 25.11 -4.47
N MET A 711 -1.17 25.05 -3.92
CA MET A 711 -0.95 25.09 -2.47
C MET A 711 -1.37 26.41 -1.85
N ALA A 712 -1.06 27.54 -2.47
CA ALA A 712 -1.49 28.86 -2.00
C ALA A 712 -3.01 29.03 -2.03
N VAL A 713 -3.66 28.55 -3.09
CA VAL A 713 -5.13 28.54 -3.20
C VAL A 713 -5.74 27.63 -2.15
N LYS A 714 -5.17 26.42 -1.91
CA LYS A 714 -5.62 25.51 -0.86
C LYS A 714 -5.64 26.16 0.51
N VAL A 715 -4.55 26.81 0.93
CA VAL A 715 -4.46 27.51 2.22
C VAL A 715 -5.53 28.61 2.34
N ARG A 716 -5.76 29.40 1.27
CA ARG A 716 -6.83 30.41 1.24
C ARG A 716 -8.21 29.80 1.34
N MET A 717 -8.44 28.67 0.68
CA MET A 717 -9.72 27.93 0.71
C MET A 717 -9.97 27.31 2.09
N GLU A 718 -8.97 26.71 2.73
CA GLU A 718 -9.09 26.19 4.09
C GLU A 718 -9.55 27.29 5.06
N LYS A 719 -8.92 28.46 4.98
CA LYS A 719 -9.32 29.64 5.77
C LYS A 719 -10.74 30.13 5.43
N TYR A 720 -11.10 30.16 4.15
CA TYR A 720 -12.44 30.52 3.71
C TYR A 720 -13.52 29.57 4.25
N ILE A 721 -13.26 28.26 4.22
CA ILE A 721 -14.16 27.25 4.75
C ILE A 721 -14.30 27.39 6.27
N GLU A 722 -13.21 27.66 6.98
CA GLU A 722 -13.19 27.81 8.44
C GLU A 722 -14.05 28.97 8.93
N ILE A 723 -13.93 30.14 8.29
CA ILE A 723 -14.66 31.36 8.72
C ILE A 723 -16.14 31.36 8.32
N ASN A 724 -16.55 30.58 7.31
CA ASN A 724 -17.92 30.60 6.78
C ASN A 724 -18.77 29.47 7.37
N ARG A 725 -19.80 29.84 8.12
CA ARG A 725 -20.73 28.90 8.78
C ARG A 725 -21.51 28.02 7.81
N GLY A 726 -21.68 28.41 6.56
CA GLY A 726 -22.42 27.64 5.53
C GLY A 726 -21.82 26.29 5.17
N PHE A 727 -20.54 26.04 5.51
CA PHE A 727 -19.86 24.77 5.25
C PHE A 727 -19.86 23.81 6.43
N GLN A 728 -20.40 24.19 7.61
CA GLN A 728 -20.27 23.41 8.87
C GLN A 728 -20.90 22.03 8.82
N SER A 729 -21.94 21.84 8.03
CA SER A 729 -22.63 20.55 7.85
C SER A 729 -22.08 19.71 6.70
N LEU A 730 -21.09 20.22 6.00
CA LEU A 730 -20.44 19.56 4.86
C LEU A 730 -19.05 19.06 5.25
N LYS A 731 -18.66 17.94 4.70
CA LYS A 731 -17.29 17.44 4.78
C LYS A 731 -16.55 17.82 3.50
N ILE A 732 -15.54 18.67 3.63
CA ILE A 732 -14.72 19.13 2.51
C ILE A 732 -13.31 18.57 2.67
N GLN A 733 -12.73 18.04 1.60
CA GLN A 733 -11.44 17.35 1.63
C GLN A 733 -10.63 17.72 0.38
N PHE A 734 -9.34 17.95 0.57
CA PHE A 734 -8.40 18.19 -0.51
C PHE A 734 -7.63 16.90 -0.84
N ASP A 735 -7.27 16.76 -2.10
CA ASP A 735 -6.47 15.62 -2.59
C ASP A 735 -5.53 16.10 -3.68
N MET A 736 -4.23 16.07 -3.41
CA MET A 736 -3.20 16.40 -4.40
C MET A 736 -2.90 15.19 -5.27
N ASN A 737 -2.90 15.39 -6.58
CA ASN A 737 -2.65 14.38 -7.62
C ASN A 737 -3.48 13.11 -7.36
N PRO A 738 -4.83 13.25 -7.36
CA PRO A 738 -5.79 12.22 -6.99
C PRO A 738 -5.69 10.97 -7.85
#